data_574fc0d3450699ec6a086782932398b3
#
_entry.id   574fc0d3450699ec6a086782932398b3
#
_cell.length_a   1.000
_cell.length_b   1.000
_cell.length_c   1.000
_cell.angle_alpha   90.00
_cell.angle_beta   90.00
_cell.angle_gamma   90.00
#
_symmetry.space_group_name_H-M   'P 1'
#
loop_
_entity.id
_entity.type
_entity.pdbx_description
1 polymer ?
#
loop_
_entity_poly.entity_id
_entity_poly.type
_entity_poly.pdbx_seq_one_letter_code
_entity_poly.pdbx_strand_id
1 'polypeptide(L)'
;MKILFLIFHGFDPNNGISKKITYQLDAFRANGHEAHLCYMDETDHKCRIVDSQVIVDYGNGIKGKILKRIEFGSIVDYAVNEGIEFVYIRSNHNANPFTIHMVKRMKKAGMRVVMEIPTYPYDQEYFNKSMRRQLIQDKLFRHRFAKKLDAIVTFAEEDFIFGQQTIKISNGIDFNSVRLKKTALHPDDELHLIGVAEIHRWHGFDRVIKGLANYYSSPSKVKVYFHLVGYFFSPIEEEEITQLIKSHHLEPYVILYGKKHGAELDEVFDKCDFGIGSLGRHRVGIDDIKTLKNREYAARGIPFIYSETDTDFDRQPYVLKMPADESAISIEALIGFYQQLTITPQEIRTSIEHLSWKNQMKRVIETIYSQKKESGNIRLAYCIPSLDHSGGMERVLTTKANYLAEQLGYDVNIIITDDKGTKPYFPLSEKVHVIQLDINIDSLWQYPIWKRLYLYHKKMREYKRRLGMVLNRLHPDITISLLRREINFLCDLKDGSAKVGEIHFGRYKYREANFGFLPAFVNRWITNRWMAQLDKKVKQLDRFVVLTHEDASYWKGLQNLMVIPNPVTIQCEGTPDYTQKTAVAVGRYTYQKGFDLLIAAWKKVNEKHPDWKLEIYGGGDKELYQQQADSQGLQAVVRCNGPVSDVQAKYLNSSFFILSSRFEGLPLVLMEAMANGLPPVAFACPCGPKDMIHNGEDGILCENGNTERLAEGICQLIENEPLRKEMGQKAAQSMKQFSLENIMHQWNGLFQEIDKKHAKEA
;
A
#
# COMPACT_ATOMS: atom_id res chain seq x y z
N MET A 1 31.83 -1.72 -10.32
CA MET A 1 32.15 -1.16 -8.99
C MET A 1 32.71 -2.22 -8.07
N LYS A 2 33.45 -1.82 -7.04
CA LYS A 2 33.94 -2.71 -5.98
C LYS A 2 32.97 -2.75 -4.81
N ILE A 3 32.57 -3.95 -4.39
CA ILE A 3 31.57 -4.20 -3.37
C ILE A 3 32.17 -4.97 -2.18
N LEU A 4 31.93 -4.54 -0.96
CA LEU A 4 32.25 -5.28 0.24
C LEU A 4 30.97 -5.86 0.88
N PHE A 5 30.85 -7.19 0.89
CA PHE A 5 29.80 -7.90 1.61
C PHE A 5 30.30 -8.18 3.04
N LEU A 6 29.71 -7.53 4.04
CA LEU A 6 30.15 -7.58 5.44
C LEU A 6 29.20 -8.41 6.29
N ILE A 7 29.71 -9.46 6.92
CA ILE A 7 29.03 -10.23 7.97
C ILE A 7 29.82 -10.18 9.28
N PHE A 8 29.11 -10.30 10.40
CA PHE A 8 29.72 -10.19 11.74
C PHE A 8 29.94 -11.54 12.41
N HIS A 9 29.60 -12.63 11.76
CA HIS A 9 29.78 -14.01 12.22
C HIS A 9 30.71 -14.79 11.29
N GLY A 10 30.96 -16.06 11.64
CA GLY A 10 31.75 -16.97 10.83
C GLY A 10 31.09 -17.31 9.50
N PHE A 11 31.88 -17.80 8.58
CA PHE A 11 31.45 -18.27 7.27
C PHE A 11 31.78 -19.75 7.11
N ASP A 12 30.76 -20.62 7.03
CA ASP A 12 30.89 -22.05 6.76
C ASP A 12 30.11 -22.40 5.49
N PRO A 13 30.78 -22.75 4.38
CA PRO A 13 30.13 -23.07 3.10
C PRO A 13 29.06 -24.16 3.16
N ASN A 14 29.08 -24.98 4.19
CA ASN A 14 28.16 -26.10 4.32
C ASN A 14 26.81 -25.71 4.94
N ASN A 15 26.72 -24.54 5.57
CA ASN A 15 25.50 -24.10 6.21
C ASN A 15 24.59 -23.26 5.27
N GLY A 16 23.27 -23.33 5.49
CA GLY A 16 22.28 -22.68 4.60
C GLY A 16 22.41 -21.15 4.52
N ILE A 17 22.83 -20.50 5.62
CA ILE A 17 23.03 -19.03 5.64
C ILE A 17 24.23 -18.66 4.76
N SER A 18 25.32 -19.37 4.89
CA SER A 18 26.52 -19.12 4.09
C SER A 18 26.30 -19.43 2.61
N LYS A 19 25.54 -20.46 2.28
CA LYS A 19 25.13 -20.73 0.88
C LYS A 19 24.34 -19.57 0.29
N LYS A 20 23.40 -19.00 1.06
CA LYS A 20 22.66 -17.80 0.62
C LYS A 20 23.59 -16.61 0.39
N ILE A 21 24.57 -16.39 1.26
CA ILE A 21 25.58 -15.33 1.11
C ILE A 21 26.43 -15.56 -0.15
N THR A 22 26.82 -16.80 -0.42
CA THR A 22 27.54 -17.15 -1.65
C THR A 22 26.73 -16.79 -2.90
N TYR A 23 25.46 -17.19 -2.95
CA TYR A 23 24.56 -16.84 -4.07
C TYR A 23 24.40 -15.34 -4.27
N GLN A 24 24.34 -14.56 -3.19
CA GLN A 24 24.25 -13.10 -3.27
C GLN A 24 25.58 -12.48 -3.78
N LEU A 25 26.73 -12.99 -3.35
CA LEU A 25 28.04 -12.57 -3.85
C LEU A 25 28.20 -12.88 -5.34
N ASP A 26 27.85 -14.11 -5.73
CA ASP A 26 27.94 -14.54 -7.13
C ASP A 26 26.95 -13.76 -8.01
N ALA A 27 25.81 -13.36 -7.46
CA ALA A 27 24.87 -12.48 -8.12
C ALA A 27 25.43 -11.07 -8.38
N PHE A 28 26.18 -10.48 -7.43
CA PHE A 28 26.90 -9.24 -7.67
C PHE A 28 27.94 -9.40 -8.76
N ARG A 29 28.73 -10.48 -8.73
CA ARG A 29 29.74 -10.80 -9.76
C ARG A 29 29.10 -11.00 -11.14
N ALA A 30 27.97 -11.75 -11.20
CA ALA A 30 27.21 -11.97 -12.43
C ALA A 30 26.56 -10.70 -13.00
N ASN A 31 26.44 -9.64 -12.20
CA ASN A 31 26.04 -8.30 -12.63
C ASN A 31 27.23 -7.40 -13.00
N GLY A 32 28.46 -7.93 -13.12
CA GLY A 32 29.61 -7.20 -13.54
C GLY A 32 30.33 -6.39 -12.44
N HIS A 33 30.12 -6.76 -11.18
CA HIS A 33 30.79 -6.11 -10.04
C HIS A 33 31.88 -6.98 -9.46
N GLU A 34 32.91 -6.36 -8.88
CA GLU A 34 33.95 -7.02 -8.09
C GLU A 34 33.44 -7.10 -6.63
N ALA A 35 33.12 -8.28 -6.13
CA ALA A 35 32.53 -8.46 -4.82
C ALA A 35 33.44 -9.30 -3.89
N HIS A 36 33.70 -8.75 -2.71
CA HIS A 36 34.56 -9.28 -1.66
C HIS A 36 33.77 -9.64 -0.43
N LEU A 37 34.08 -10.75 0.25
CA LEU A 37 33.42 -11.19 1.48
C LEU A 37 34.27 -10.88 2.72
N CYS A 38 33.74 -10.05 3.62
CA CYS A 38 34.36 -9.82 4.94
C CYS A 38 33.57 -10.58 6.01
N TYR A 39 34.25 -11.48 6.74
CA TYR A 39 33.66 -12.33 7.78
C TYR A 39 34.56 -12.45 9.00
N MET A 40 34.08 -13.11 10.05
CA MET A 40 34.82 -13.39 11.28
C MET A 40 35.27 -14.83 11.31
N ASP A 41 36.56 -15.10 11.50
CA ASP A 41 37.03 -16.43 11.83
C ASP A 41 37.37 -16.50 13.33
N GLU A 42 36.98 -17.57 13.99
CA GLU A 42 37.18 -17.81 15.41
C GLU A 42 37.78 -19.23 15.68
N THR A 43 38.32 -19.89 14.67
CA THR A 43 38.85 -21.25 14.80
C THR A 43 40.06 -21.27 15.75
N ASP A 44 41.12 -20.59 15.39
CA ASP A 44 42.34 -20.49 16.22
C ASP A 44 42.41 -19.17 16.98
N HIS A 45 42.39 -18.08 16.24
CA HIS A 45 42.31 -16.71 16.75
C HIS A 45 41.05 -16.02 16.25
N LYS A 46 40.65 -14.93 16.92
CA LYS A 46 39.56 -14.10 16.45
C LYS A 46 40.05 -13.13 15.40
N CYS A 47 39.91 -13.52 14.15
CA CYS A 47 40.42 -12.77 12.99
C CYS A 47 39.28 -12.21 12.13
N ARG A 48 39.46 -11.02 11.59
CA ARG A 48 38.63 -10.50 10.52
C ARG A 48 39.33 -10.83 9.18
N ILE A 49 38.58 -11.49 8.31
CA ILE A 49 39.09 -11.99 7.04
C ILE A 49 38.31 -11.37 5.89
N VAL A 50 39.04 -11.00 4.81
CA VAL A 50 38.42 -10.65 3.53
C VAL A 50 39.05 -11.55 2.46
N ASP A 51 38.22 -12.31 1.76
CA ASP A 51 38.62 -13.24 0.69
C ASP A 51 39.83 -14.10 1.05
N SER A 52 39.86 -14.68 2.23
CA SER A 52 40.92 -15.49 2.80
C SER A 52 42.15 -14.70 3.31
N GLN A 53 42.17 -13.38 3.21
CA GLN A 53 43.25 -12.54 3.77
C GLN A 53 42.86 -12.03 5.15
N VAL A 54 43.70 -12.23 6.15
CA VAL A 54 43.52 -11.66 7.49
C VAL A 54 43.84 -10.17 7.45
N ILE A 55 42.79 -9.33 7.71
CA ILE A 55 42.94 -7.86 7.80
C ILE A 55 43.19 -7.38 9.22
N VAL A 56 42.81 -8.14 10.23
CA VAL A 56 43.15 -7.89 11.63
C VAL A 56 43.02 -9.18 12.44
N ASP A 57 43.97 -9.40 13.34
CA ASP A 57 43.95 -10.43 14.38
C ASP A 57 43.71 -9.77 15.76
N TYR A 58 42.57 -10.08 16.38
CA TYR A 58 42.18 -9.60 17.71
C TYR A 58 42.78 -10.44 18.84
N GLY A 59 43.40 -11.58 18.51
CA GLY A 59 43.90 -12.58 19.45
C GLY A 59 42.79 -13.34 20.19
N ASN A 60 43.21 -14.05 21.22
CA ASN A 60 42.34 -14.89 22.03
C ASN A 60 41.96 -14.24 23.38
N GLY A 61 41.19 -14.96 24.20
CA GLY A 61 40.78 -14.56 25.54
C GLY A 61 39.78 -13.38 25.59
N ILE A 62 39.77 -12.69 26.73
CA ILE A 62 38.79 -11.60 27.00
C ILE A 62 39.06 -10.39 26.11
N LYS A 63 40.35 -10.04 25.88
CA LYS A 63 40.74 -8.90 25.05
C LYS A 63 40.23 -9.07 23.63
N GLY A 64 40.44 -10.24 23.01
CA GLY A 64 39.92 -10.54 21.68
C GLY A 64 38.37 -10.51 21.62
N LYS A 65 37.67 -11.01 22.67
CA LYS A 65 36.23 -10.95 22.76
C LYS A 65 35.68 -9.51 22.81
N ILE A 66 36.42 -8.57 23.39
CA ILE A 66 36.04 -7.15 23.45
C ILE A 66 36.38 -6.48 22.12
N LEU A 67 37.60 -6.63 21.62
CA LEU A 67 38.08 -5.96 20.42
C LEU A 67 37.20 -6.28 19.19
N LYS A 68 36.85 -7.55 18.96
CA LYS A 68 35.99 -7.92 17.84
C LYS A 68 34.61 -7.24 17.84
N ARG A 69 34.17 -6.66 18.97
CA ARG A 69 32.87 -5.97 19.14
C ARG A 69 32.96 -4.44 19.01
N ILE A 70 34.15 -3.88 19.16
CA ILE A 70 34.34 -2.42 19.22
C ILE A 70 35.29 -1.89 18.15
N GLU A 71 36.21 -2.72 17.68
CA GLU A 71 37.18 -2.36 16.64
C GLU A 71 36.62 -2.71 15.27
N PHE A 72 36.31 -1.69 14.49
CA PHE A 72 35.83 -1.78 13.09
C PHE A 72 36.65 -0.85 12.18
N GLY A 73 37.67 -0.20 12.70
CA GLY A 73 38.52 0.71 11.95
C GLY A 73 39.23 0.00 10.81
N SER A 74 39.79 -1.18 11.09
CA SER A 74 40.46 -2.05 10.10
C SER A 74 39.62 -2.37 8.88
N ILE A 75 38.25 -2.59 9.07
CA ILE A 75 37.32 -2.80 7.95
C ILE A 75 37.20 -1.55 7.10
N VAL A 76 37.11 -0.37 7.75
CA VAL A 76 37.00 0.90 7.03
C VAL A 76 38.31 1.21 6.27
N ASP A 77 39.44 0.99 6.93
CA ASP A 77 40.75 1.25 6.34
C ASP A 77 41.00 0.32 5.14
N TYR A 78 40.67 -0.96 5.26
CA TYR A 78 40.64 -1.89 4.13
C TYR A 78 39.76 -1.37 2.98
N ALA A 79 38.51 -1.02 3.29
CA ALA A 79 37.56 -0.58 2.29
C ALA A 79 38.00 0.71 1.56
N VAL A 80 38.70 1.62 2.25
CA VAL A 80 39.25 2.84 1.67
C VAL A 80 40.45 2.49 0.76
N ASN A 81 41.36 1.64 1.24
CA ASN A 81 42.59 1.28 0.51
C ASN A 81 42.28 0.50 -0.77
N GLU A 82 41.28 -0.38 -0.73
CA GLU A 82 40.84 -1.16 -1.90
C GLU A 82 39.90 -0.38 -2.83
N GLY A 83 39.47 0.83 -2.47
CA GLY A 83 38.55 1.63 -3.28
C GLY A 83 37.15 1.04 -3.35
N ILE A 84 36.65 0.50 -2.25
CA ILE A 84 35.28 -0.02 -2.15
C ILE A 84 34.29 1.14 -2.33
N GLU A 85 33.32 0.97 -3.21
CA GLU A 85 32.31 1.96 -3.54
C GLU A 85 30.95 1.66 -2.85
N PHE A 86 30.65 0.37 -2.65
CA PHE A 86 29.40 -0.11 -2.08
C PHE A 86 29.64 -1.13 -0.98
N VAL A 87 28.98 -0.96 0.17
CA VAL A 87 29.05 -1.90 1.29
C VAL A 87 27.68 -2.48 1.57
N TYR A 88 27.57 -3.81 1.48
CA TYR A 88 26.37 -4.58 1.79
C TYR A 88 26.57 -5.29 3.13
N ILE A 89 25.89 -4.81 4.17
CA ILE A 89 26.00 -5.37 5.51
C ILE A 89 24.85 -6.36 5.73
N ARG A 90 25.15 -7.60 6.14
CA ARG A 90 24.12 -8.48 6.68
C ARG A 90 23.99 -8.25 8.17
N SER A 91 22.77 -7.90 8.61
CA SER A 91 22.48 -7.62 10.02
C SER A 91 22.73 -8.83 10.91
N ASN A 92 23.35 -8.59 12.05
CA ASN A 92 23.48 -9.53 13.16
C ASN A 92 22.84 -8.94 14.43
N HIS A 93 21.92 -7.98 14.29
CA HIS A 93 21.22 -7.28 15.38
C HIS A 93 22.19 -6.75 16.45
N ASN A 94 23.28 -6.15 15.99
CA ASN A 94 24.41 -5.72 16.81
C ASN A 94 24.65 -4.20 16.75
N ALA A 95 23.57 -3.43 16.55
CA ALA A 95 23.67 -1.98 16.54
C ALA A 95 24.26 -1.44 17.85
N ASN A 96 25.31 -0.63 17.74
CA ASN A 96 26.02 -0.03 18.85
C ASN A 96 26.75 1.26 18.40
N PRO A 97 27.33 2.05 19.31
CA PRO A 97 28.06 3.26 18.92
C PRO A 97 29.23 3.04 17.94
N PHE A 98 29.90 1.90 18.03
CA PHE A 98 31.07 1.59 17.19
C PHE A 98 30.64 1.21 15.77
N THR A 99 29.59 0.40 15.60
CA THR A 99 29.02 0.11 14.28
C THR A 99 28.45 1.37 13.62
N ILE A 100 27.82 2.27 14.39
CA ILE A 100 27.38 3.59 13.89
C ILE A 100 28.58 4.42 13.44
N HIS A 101 29.69 4.39 14.17
CA HIS A 101 30.93 5.12 13.81
C HIS A 101 31.56 4.56 12.53
N MET A 102 31.61 3.23 12.40
CA MET A 102 32.09 2.54 11.19
C MET A 102 31.32 3.04 9.96
N VAL A 103 29.99 2.97 9.97
CA VAL A 103 29.18 3.42 8.83
C VAL A 103 29.38 4.90 8.55
N LYS A 104 29.51 5.77 9.58
CA LYS A 104 29.79 7.19 9.38
C LYS A 104 31.14 7.42 8.67
N ARG A 105 32.19 6.66 9.01
CA ARG A 105 33.50 6.75 8.34
C ARG A 105 33.43 6.29 6.88
N MET A 106 32.75 5.16 6.61
CA MET A 106 32.51 4.67 5.25
C MET A 106 31.75 5.70 4.39
N LYS A 107 30.69 6.28 4.93
CA LYS A 107 29.93 7.35 4.26
C LYS A 107 30.76 8.60 4.00
N LYS A 108 31.63 8.99 4.96
CA LYS A 108 32.54 10.14 4.79
C LYS A 108 33.58 9.87 3.70
N ALA A 109 33.97 8.62 3.49
CA ALA A 109 34.87 8.20 2.40
C ALA A 109 34.15 8.04 1.04
N GLY A 110 32.85 8.36 0.94
CA GLY A 110 32.08 8.35 -0.31
C GLY A 110 31.33 7.04 -0.59
N MET A 111 31.47 6.02 0.24
CA MET A 111 30.83 4.72 0.03
C MET A 111 29.31 4.81 0.24
N ARG A 112 28.54 4.05 -0.55
CA ARG A 112 27.15 3.74 -0.26
C ARG A 112 27.08 2.52 0.66
N VAL A 113 26.20 2.58 1.67
CA VAL A 113 26.12 1.51 2.69
C VAL A 113 24.68 1.11 2.90
N VAL A 114 24.35 -0.15 2.62
CA VAL A 114 23.06 -0.74 2.90
C VAL A 114 23.17 -1.86 3.92
N MET A 115 22.05 -2.19 4.60
CA MET A 115 22.01 -3.31 5.56
C MET A 115 20.83 -4.22 5.27
N GLU A 116 21.09 -5.50 5.02
CA GLU A 116 20.05 -6.53 4.95
C GLU A 116 19.57 -6.89 6.36
N ILE A 117 18.25 -6.86 6.56
CA ILE A 117 17.57 -7.43 7.73
C ILE A 117 16.79 -8.65 7.23
N PRO A 118 17.27 -9.88 7.50
CA PRO A 118 16.71 -11.10 6.91
C PRO A 118 15.29 -11.42 7.36
N THR A 119 14.97 -11.10 8.62
CA THR A 119 13.65 -11.33 9.25
C THR A 119 13.22 -10.04 9.92
N TYR A 120 11.98 -9.62 9.70
CA TYR A 120 11.40 -8.48 10.39
C TYR A 120 9.89 -8.71 10.59
N PRO A 121 9.35 -8.45 11.80
CA PRO A 121 10.06 -8.09 13.03
C PRO A 121 10.82 -9.28 13.64
N TYR A 122 12.03 -9.05 14.18
CA TYR A 122 12.88 -10.11 14.74
C TYR A 122 12.93 -10.15 16.28
N ASP A 123 12.21 -9.28 16.94
CA ASP A 123 12.26 -9.16 18.42
C ASP A 123 11.86 -10.46 19.14
N GLN A 124 11.01 -11.28 18.53
CA GLN A 124 10.53 -12.54 19.07
C GLN A 124 11.53 -13.71 18.95
N GLU A 125 12.56 -13.57 18.10
CA GLU A 125 13.62 -14.56 17.93
C GLU A 125 14.56 -14.63 19.14
N TYR A 126 14.44 -13.71 20.10
CA TYR A 126 15.36 -13.53 21.26
C TYR A 126 14.75 -14.03 22.57
N PHE A 127 14.82 -15.33 22.83
CA PHE A 127 14.11 -15.95 23.97
C PHE A 127 15.02 -16.24 25.18
N ASN A 128 16.35 -16.39 25.06
CA ASN A 128 17.24 -16.64 26.18
C ASN A 128 17.87 -15.36 26.77
N LYS A 129 18.44 -15.44 28.01
CA LYS A 129 18.99 -14.28 28.73
C LYS A 129 20.15 -13.58 28.01
N SER A 130 21.01 -14.32 27.31
CA SER A 130 22.14 -13.77 26.58
C SER A 130 21.65 -13.00 25.34
N MET A 131 20.75 -13.61 24.59
CA MET A 131 20.14 -13.00 23.42
C MET A 131 19.32 -11.76 23.78
N ARG A 132 18.58 -11.76 24.89
CA ARG A 132 17.83 -10.59 25.35
C ARG A 132 18.71 -9.37 25.67
N ARG A 133 19.94 -9.58 26.18
CA ARG A 133 20.90 -8.49 26.38
C ARG A 133 21.34 -7.86 25.06
N GLN A 134 21.63 -8.66 24.05
CA GLN A 134 21.95 -8.20 22.71
C GLN A 134 20.78 -7.40 22.11
N LEU A 135 19.55 -7.91 22.24
CA LEU A 135 18.35 -7.24 21.76
C LEU A 135 18.12 -5.88 22.46
N ILE A 136 18.34 -5.78 23.79
CA ILE A 136 18.23 -4.51 24.51
C ILE A 136 19.24 -3.50 23.96
N GLN A 137 20.50 -3.90 23.76
CA GLN A 137 21.51 -3.04 23.16
C GLN A 137 21.11 -2.61 21.76
N ASP A 138 20.66 -3.54 20.92
CA ASP A 138 20.19 -3.26 19.58
C ASP A 138 19.03 -2.26 19.58
N LYS A 139 18.02 -2.45 20.40
CA LYS A 139 16.87 -1.53 20.58
C LYS A 139 17.27 -0.10 20.92
N LEU A 140 18.33 0.09 21.70
CA LEU A 140 18.84 1.42 22.06
C LEU A 140 19.47 2.15 20.86
N PHE A 141 20.08 1.42 19.92
CA PHE A 141 20.90 2.00 18.87
C PHE A 141 20.37 1.78 17.46
N ARG A 142 19.53 0.76 17.18
CA ARG A 142 19.10 0.37 15.82
C ARG A 142 18.47 1.52 15.02
N HIS A 143 17.65 2.39 15.64
CA HIS A 143 17.11 3.57 14.94
C HIS A 143 18.19 4.62 14.60
N ARG A 144 19.24 4.77 15.43
CA ARG A 144 20.36 5.67 15.14
C ARG A 144 21.26 5.09 14.07
N PHE A 145 21.46 3.77 14.09
CA PHE A 145 22.22 3.04 13.09
C PHE A 145 21.54 3.10 11.72
N ALA A 146 20.27 2.71 11.65
CA ALA A 146 19.47 2.74 10.44
C ALA A 146 19.52 4.11 9.73
N LYS A 147 19.40 5.21 10.50
CA LYS A 147 19.49 6.59 9.94
C LYS A 147 20.83 6.96 9.30
N LYS A 148 21.88 6.14 9.42
CA LYS A 148 23.17 6.38 8.78
C LYS A 148 23.36 5.58 7.50
N LEU A 149 22.57 4.55 7.28
CA LEU A 149 22.55 3.75 6.07
C LEU A 149 21.93 4.53 4.90
N ASP A 150 22.18 4.11 3.68
CA ASP A 150 21.48 4.60 2.49
C ASP A 150 20.09 3.95 2.37
N ALA A 151 19.98 2.65 2.68
CA ALA A 151 18.71 1.92 2.77
C ALA A 151 18.85 0.68 3.66
N ILE A 152 17.70 0.09 4.03
CA ILE A 152 17.61 -1.26 4.59
C ILE A 152 17.08 -2.19 3.50
N VAL A 153 17.79 -3.28 3.22
CA VAL A 153 17.32 -4.36 2.34
C VAL A 153 16.52 -5.33 3.19
N THR A 154 15.31 -5.70 2.76
CA THR A 154 14.41 -6.56 3.55
C THR A 154 13.59 -7.49 2.66
N PHE A 155 13.13 -8.60 3.23
CA PHE A 155 12.19 -9.53 2.62
C PHE A 155 10.74 -9.26 3.04
N ALA A 156 10.55 -8.33 4.00
CA ALA A 156 9.27 -7.89 4.50
C ALA A 156 8.67 -6.76 3.63
N GLU A 157 7.37 -6.51 3.75
CA GLU A 157 6.66 -5.56 2.88
C GLU A 157 6.68 -4.11 3.39
N GLU A 158 7.28 -3.84 4.55
CA GLU A 158 7.37 -2.49 5.12
C GLU A 158 8.23 -1.56 4.27
N ASP A 159 7.71 -0.36 4.01
CA ASP A 159 8.44 0.71 3.29
C ASP A 159 9.50 1.39 4.17
N PHE A 160 9.36 1.27 5.49
CA PHE A 160 10.30 1.82 6.47
C PHE A 160 10.57 0.85 7.62
N ILE A 161 11.84 0.55 7.89
CA ILE A 161 12.28 -0.17 9.08
C ILE A 161 13.19 0.74 9.92
N PHE A 162 12.91 0.85 11.22
CA PHE A 162 13.62 1.74 12.16
C PHE A 162 13.73 3.19 11.67
N GLY A 163 12.76 3.61 10.86
CA GLY A 163 12.71 4.93 10.25
C GLY A 163 13.68 5.12 9.09
N GLN A 164 14.27 4.08 8.53
CA GLN A 164 15.02 4.11 7.28
C GLN A 164 14.21 3.43 6.19
N GLN A 165 14.26 3.99 4.97
CA GLN A 165 13.58 3.45 3.82
C GLN A 165 14.11 2.06 3.45
N THR A 166 13.22 1.17 3.01
CA THR A 166 13.57 -0.19 2.64
C THR A 166 13.76 -0.35 1.13
N ILE A 167 14.54 -1.36 0.77
CA ILE A 167 14.58 -1.98 -0.55
C ILE A 167 13.99 -3.37 -0.36
N LYS A 168 12.78 -3.58 -0.86
CA LYS A 168 12.11 -4.87 -0.77
C LYS A 168 12.68 -5.80 -1.82
N ILE A 169 13.19 -6.92 -1.36
CA ILE A 169 13.66 -8.02 -2.21
C ILE A 169 12.93 -9.30 -1.81
N SER A 170 13.00 -10.31 -2.65
CA SER A 170 12.53 -11.63 -2.32
C SER A 170 13.68 -12.60 -2.09
N ASN A 171 13.41 -13.72 -1.42
CA ASN A 171 14.35 -14.83 -1.41
C ASN A 171 14.61 -15.27 -2.85
N GLY A 172 15.86 -15.19 -3.26
CA GLY A 172 16.26 -15.54 -4.61
C GLY A 172 16.41 -17.04 -4.78
N ILE A 173 16.36 -17.46 -6.03
CA ILE A 173 16.70 -18.82 -6.44
C ILE A 173 17.93 -18.76 -7.37
N ASP A 174 18.80 -19.76 -7.25
CA ASP A 174 19.85 -20.01 -8.23
C ASP A 174 19.34 -21.04 -9.25
N PHE A 175 18.96 -20.55 -10.43
CA PHE A 175 18.46 -21.39 -11.51
C PHE A 175 19.50 -22.36 -12.07
N ASN A 176 20.78 -22.16 -11.82
CA ASN A 176 21.84 -23.09 -12.24
C ASN A 176 21.90 -24.32 -11.32
N SER A 177 21.59 -24.15 -10.04
CA SER A 177 21.62 -25.23 -9.04
C SER A 177 20.31 -26.02 -8.98
N VAL A 178 19.20 -25.49 -9.52
CA VAL A 178 17.89 -26.14 -9.51
C VAL A 178 17.45 -26.43 -10.96
N ARG A 179 17.46 -27.69 -11.34
CA ARG A 179 17.04 -28.09 -12.68
C ARG A 179 15.52 -28.18 -12.81
N LEU A 180 15.01 -28.01 -14.01
CA LEU A 180 13.63 -28.33 -14.33
C LEU A 180 13.38 -29.83 -14.12
N LYS A 181 12.23 -30.20 -13.56
CA LYS A 181 11.86 -31.63 -13.41
C LYS A 181 11.72 -32.28 -14.77
N LYS A 182 12.05 -33.57 -14.85
CA LYS A 182 11.70 -34.39 -16.01
C LYS A 182 10.21 -34.73 -15.97
N THR A 183 9.62 -35.02 -17.12
CA THR A 183 8.24 -35.53 -17.18
C THR A 183 8.16 -36.86 -16.43
N ALA A 184 7.26 -36.94 -15.48
CA ALA A 184 7.01 -38.20 -14.76
C ALA A 184 6.38 -39.24 -15.71
N LEU A 185 6.86 -40.47 -15.58
CA LEU A 185 6.34 -41.63 -16.35
C LEU A 185 5.57 -42.53 -15.37
N HIS A 186 4.39 -42.08 -14.99
CA HIS A 186 3.44 -42.89 -14.20
C HIS A 186 2.05 -42.85 -14.85
N PRO A 187 1.12 -43.72 -14.51
CA PRO A 187 -0.24 -43.76 -15.04
C PRO A 187 -1.00 -42.46 -14.79
N ASP A 188 -1.89 -42.08 -15.72
CA ASP A 188 -2.74 -40.88 -15.61
C ASP A 188 -3.71 -40.91 -14.40
N ASP A 189 -3.94 -42.10 -13.81
CA ASP A 189 -4.75 -42.30 -12.61
C ASP A 189 -3.92 -42.24 -11.30
N GLU A 190 -2.69 -41.77 -11.36
CA GLU A 190 -1.82 -41.53 -10.20
C GLU A 190 -1.44 -40.06 -10.07
N LEU A 191 -1.34 -39.54 -8.83
CA LEU A 191 -0.88 -38.20 -8.50
C LEU A 191 0.15 -38.28 -7.38
N HIS A 192 1.33 -37.72 -7.63
CA HIS A 192 2.46 -37.76 -6.70
C HIS A 192 2.72 -36.38 -6.08
N LEU A 193 2.46 -36.28 -4.77
CA LEU A 193 2.71 -35.05 -3.97
C LEU A 193 4.10 -35.14 -3.35
N ILE A 194 4.81 -34.01 -3.24
CA ILE A 194 6.11 -33.92 -2.57
C ILE A 194 6.18 -32.84 -1.51
N GLY A 195 6.64 -33.21 -0.31
CA GLY A 195 7.00 -32.29 0.76
C GLY A 195 8.48 -32.41 1.12
N VAL A 196 9.25 -31.33 1.02
CA VAL A 196 10.69 -31.31 1.35
C VAL A 196 10.93 -30.38 2.53
N ALA A 197 11.46 -30.91 3.65
CA ALA A 197 11.71 -30.11 4.84
C ALA A 197 12.70 -30.75 5.83
N GLU A 198 13.31 -29.94 6.72
CA GLU A 198 13.48 -30.31 8.11
C GLU A 198 12.10 -30.24 8.75
N ILE A 199 11.55 -31.40 9.09
CA ILE A 199 10.12 -31.56 9.38
C ILE A 199 9.80 -31.00 10.76
N HIS A 200 8.91 -30.02 10.80
CA HIS A 200 8.39 -29.40 12.01
C HIS A 200 6.87 -29.27 11.93
N ARG A 201 6.20 -29.10 13.07
CA ARG A 201 4.75 -28.92 13.15
C ARG A 201 4.20 -27.77 12.29
N TRP A 202 4.99 -26.71 12.09
CA TRP A 202 4.59 -25.58 11.22
C TRP A 202 4.61 -25.89 9.72
N HIS A 203 5.09 -27.08 9.29
CA HIS A 203 4.95 -27.50 7.91
C HIS A 203 3.55 -28.03 7.61
N GLY A 204 2.81 -28.49 8.63
CA GLY A 204 1.42 -28.93 8.49
C GLY A 204 1.24 -30.19 7.65
N PHE A 205 2.26 -31.06 7.55
CA PHE A 205 2.17 -32.29 6.77
C PHE A 205 1.16 -33.30 7.37
N ASP A 206 0.86 -33.20 8.67
CA ASP A 206 -0.23 -33.91 9.32
C ASP A 206 -1.59 -33.61 8.68
N ARG A 207 -1.81 -32.40 8.19
CA ARG A 207 -3.05 -31.99 7.50
C ARG A 207 -3.20 -32.70 6.15
N VAL A 208 -2.09 -32.96 5.43
CA VAL A 208 -2.08 -33.70 4.17
C VAL A 208 -2.38 -35.19 4.47
N ILE A 209 -1.75 -35.75 5.51
CA ILE A 209 -1.97 -37.18 5.90
C ILE A 209 -3.41 -37.38 6.35
N LYS A 210 -3.99 -36.45 7.14
CA LYS A 210 -5.42 -36.51 7.49
C LYS A 210 -6.32 -36.37 6.24
N GLY A 211 -5.92 -35.55 5.27
CA GLY A 211 -6.61 -35.45 3.98
C GLY A 211 -6.60 -36.79 3.20
N LEU A 212 -5.45 -37.47 3.15
CA LEU A 212 -5.34 -38.79 2.54
C LEU A 212 -6.18 -39.83 3.27
N ALA A 213 -6.22 -39.80 4.62
CA ALA A 213 -7.08 -40.66 5.41
C ALA A 213 -8.56 -40.48 5.05
N ASN A 214 -9.02 -39.25 4.95
CA ASN A 214 -10.38 -38.95 4.52
C ASN A 214 -10.66 -39.42 3.09
N TYR A 215 -9.71 -39.17 2.17
CA TYR A 215 -9.82 -39.57 0.77
C TYR A 215 -9.93 -41.08 0.59
N TYR A 216 -9.09 -41.85 1.27
CA TYR A 216 -9.09 -43.33 1.19
C TYR A 216 -10.14 -44.00 2.07
N SER A 217 -10.94 -43.25 2.83
CA SER A 217 -12.11 -43.80 3.53
C SER A 217 -13.25 -44.20 2.58
N SER A 218 -13.18 -43.77 1.31
CA SER A 218 -14.14 -44.09 0.25
C SER A 218 -13.41 -44.61 -0.99
N PRO A 219 -14.08 -45.35 -1.88
CA PRO A 219 -13.46 -45.81 -3.14
C PRO A 219 -12.97 -44.62 -3.98
N SER A 220 -11.69 -44.60 -4.28
CA SER A 220 -11.04 -43.51 -5.03
C SER A 220 -10.64 -43.98 -6.44
N LYS A 221 -10.81 -43.07 -7.44
CA LYS A 221 -10.44 -43.34 -8.85
C LYS A 221 -8.95 -43.05 -9.11
N VAL A 222 -8.40 -42.06 -8.41
CA VAL A 222 -7.01 -41.63 -8.57
C VAL A 222 -6.22 -42.09 -7.36
N LYS A 223 -5.08 -42.73 -7.56
CA LYS A 223 -4.16 -43.05 -6.48
C LYS A 223 -3.28 -41.84 -6.18
N VAL A 224 -3.19 -41.45 -4.91
CA VAL A 224 -2.42 -40.25 -4.48
C VAL A 224 -1.31 -40.68 -3.53
N TYR A 225 -0.08 -40.42 -3.92
CA TYR A 225 1.11 -40.74 -3.13
C TYR A 225 1.69 -39.44 -2.54
N PHE A 226 2.13 -39.50 -1.29
CA PHE A 226 2.81 -38.41 -0.64
C PHE A 226 4.27 -38.75 -0.32
N HIS A 227 5.19 -38.13 -1.05
CA HIS A 227 6.63 -38.29 -0.91
C HIS A 227 7.16 -37.28 0.09
N LEU A 228 7.51 -37.73 1.29
CA LEU A 228 8.03 -36.87 2.35
C LEU A 228 9.55 -36.99 2.44
N VAL A 229 10.26 -35.91 2.07
CA VAL A 229 11.72 -35.87 2.03
C VAL A 229 12.24 -34.93 3.12
N GLY A 230 13.15 -35.45 3.94
CA GLY A 230 13.77 -34.71 5.02
C GLY A 230 13.97 -35.54 6.28
N TYR A 231 14.22 -34.84 7.37
CA TYR A 231 14.38 -35.44 8.68
C TYR A 231 13.54 -34.69 9.70
N PHE A 232 13.12 -35.40 10.73
CA PHE A 232 12.31 -34.79 11.79
C PHE A 232 13.21 -34.02 12.76
N PHE A 233 12.76 -32.84 13.15
CA PHE A 233 13.47 -32.01 14.13
C PHE A 233 13.52 -32.66 15.50
N SER A 234 12.48 -33.39 15.88
CA SER A 234 12.41 -34.11 17.16
C SER A 234 11.83 -35.52 17.01
N PRO A 235 12.23 -36.45 17.86
CA PRO A 235 11.63 -37.80 17.91
C PRO A 235 10.12 -37.81 18.16
N ILE A 236 9.61 -36.79 18.87
CA ILE A 236 8.17 -36.67 19.15
C ILE A 236 7.39 -36.37 17.86
N GLU A 237 7.88 -35.47 17.02
CA GLU A 237 7.25 -35.14 15.73
C GLU A 237 7.31 -36.34 14.77
N GLU A 238 8.39 -37.10 14.81
CA GLU A 238 8.53 -38.34 14.03
C GLU A 238 7.52 -39.39 14.48
N GLU A 239 7.37 -39.60 15.78
CA GLU A 239 6.40 -40.55 16.34
C GLU A 239 4.96 -40.13 16.01
N GLU A 240 4.61 -38.86 16.17
CA GLU A 240 3.27 -38.31 15.83
C GLU A 240 2.90 -38.60 14.37
N ILE A 241 3.78 -38.26 13.42
CA ILE A 241 3.54 -38.48 11.98
C ILE A 241 3.49 -40.00 11.65
N THR A 242 4.40 -40.81 12.21
CA THR A 242 4.45 -42.24 11.96
C THR A 242 3.21 -42.94 12.53
N GLN A 243 2.75 -42.55 13.72
CA GLN A 243 1.51 -43.09 14.30
C GLN A 243 0.28 -42.68 13.49
N LEU A 244 0.24 -41.44 12.98
CA LEU A 244 -0.86 -40.99 12.15
C LEU A 244 -0.95 -41.78 10.84
N ILE A 245 0.19 -42.09 10.19
CA ILE A 245 0.26 -42.94 8.99
C ILE A 245 -0.26 -44.34 9.31
N LYS A 246 0.22 -44.97 10.38
CA LYS A 246 -0.14 -46.35 10.78
C LYS A 246 -1.61 -46.45 11.18
N SER A 247 -2.13 -45.50 11.97
CA SER A 247 -3.51 -45.52 12.46
C SER A 247 -4.55 -45.43 11.34
N HIS A 248 -4.17 -44.91 10.20
CA HIS A 248 -5.03 -44.79 9.02
C HIS A 248 -4.64 -45.76 7.88
N HIS A 249 -3.72 -46.69 8.09
CA HIS A 249 -3.24 -47.68 7.10
C HIS A 249 -2.73 -47.01 5.81
N LEU A 250 -1.99 -45.89 5.94
CA LEU A 250 -1.49 -45.08 4.81
C LEU A 250 -0.06 -45.44 4.40
N GLU A 251 0.57 -46.50 4.96
CA GLU A 251 1.93 -46.92 4.63
C GLU A 251 2.16 -47.15 3.12
N PRO A 252 1.17 -47.61 2.33
CA PRO A 252 1.35 -47.78 0.89
C PRO A 252 1.37 -46.44 0.14
N TYR A 253 0.86 -45.35 0.74
CA TYR A 253 0.62 -44.05 0.07
C TYR A 253 1.50 -42.94 0.59
N VAL A 254 2.09 -43.03 1.78
CA VAL A 254 3.00 -42.06 2.38
C VAL A 254 4.40 -42.62 2.47
N ILE A 255 5.32 -42.09 1.69
CA ILE A 255 6.67 -42.61 1.52
C ILE A 255 7.67 -41.66 2.19
N LEU A 256 8.35 -42.16 3.23
CA LEU A 256 9.37 -41.41 3.98
C LEU A 256 10.76 -41.72 3.39
N TYR A 257 11.41 -40.70 2.82
CA TYR A 257 12.72 -40.84 2.15
C TYR A 257 13.92 -40.60 3.06
N GLY A 258 13.71 -39.97 4.23
CA GLY A 258 14.81 -39.42 4.99
C GLY A 258 15.47 -38.23 4.27
N LYS A 259 16.67 -37.85 4.70
CA LYS A 259 17.41 -36.72 4.14
C LYS A 259 17.96 -37.04 2.75
N LYS A 260 17.59 -36.25 1.74
CA LYS A 260 18.08 -36.31 0.37
C LYS A 260 18.60 -34.97 -0.09
N HIS A 261 19.59 -34.93 -0.99
CA HIS A 261 20.15 -33.73 -1.58
C HIS A 261 20.79 -34.02 -2.94
N GLY A 262 21.03 -32.96 -3.73
CA GLY A 262 21.59 -33.05 -5.07
C GLY A 262 20.82 -34.01 -5.98
N ALA A 263 21.52 -34.91 -6.68
CA ALA A 263 20.92 -35.82 -7.64
C ALA A 263 19.86 -36.77 -7.04
N GLU A 264 20.04 -37.21 -5.80
CA GLU A 264 19.06 -38.08 -5.14
C GLU A 264 17.73 -37.34 -4.87
N LEU A 265 17.78 -36.08 -4.52
CA LEU A 265 16.59 -35.22 -4.36
C LEU A 265 15.93 -35.01 -5.70
N ASP A 266 16.71 -34.72 -6.73
CA ASP A 266 16.23 -34.52 -8.10
C ASP A 266 15.46 -35.76 -8.63
N GLU A 267 15.94 -36.96 -8.34
CA GLU A 267 15.24 -38.22 -8.71
C GLU A 267 13.87 -38.37 -8.04
N VAL A 268 13.74 -37.86 -6.79
CA VAL A 268 12.44 -37.88 -6.13
C VAL A 268 11.51 -36.83 -6.76
N PHE A 269 12.02 -35.65 -7.06
CA PHE A 269 11.24 -34.62 -7.73
C PHE A 269 10.75 -35.04 -9.13
N ASP A 270 11.56 -35.81 -9.86
CA ASP A 270 11.17 -36.33 -11.19
C ASP A 270 9.95 -37.25 -11.16
N LYS A 271 9.67 -37.89 -10.01
CA LYS A 271 8.49 -38.74 -9.78
C LYS A 271 7.26 -37.97 -9.33
N CYS A 272 7.38 -36.65 -9.02
CA CYS A 272 6.33 -35.89 -8.36
C CYS A 272 5.72 -34.84 -9.26
N ASP A 273 4.43 -34.59 -9.08
CA ASP A 273 3.63 -33.70 -9.89
C ASP A 273 3.30 -32.42 -9.16
N PHE A 274 3.21 -32.47 -7.83
CA PHE A 274 2.63 -31.41 -7.03
C PHE A 274 3.40 -31.17 -5.73
N GLY A 275 3.76 -29.92 -5.46
CA GLY A 275 4.52 -29.51 -4.28
C GLY A 275 3.63 -29.20 -3.06
N ILE A 276 4.07 -29.60 -1.87
CA ILE A 276 3.44 -29.26 -0.60
C ILE A 276 4.33 -28.25 0.13
N GLY A 277 3.91 -26.99 0.13
CA GLY A 277 4.55 -25.91 0.88
C GLY A 277 4.25 -25.97 2.38
N SER A 278 4.34 -24.86 3.08
CA SER A 278 3.99 -24.82 4.51
C SER A 278 2.48 -24.67 4.68
N LEU A 279 1.89 -25.46 5.58
CA LEU A 279 0.45 -25.50 5.82
C LEU A 279 0.07 -25.25 7.29
N GLY A 280 1.06 -24.99 8.17
CA GLY A 280 0.87 -24.86 9.61
C GLY A 280 1.61 -23.68 10.23
N ARG A 281 1.98 -22.65 9.46
CA ARG A 281 2.69 -21.44 9.98
C ARG A 281 1.87 -20.64 10.98
N HIS A 282 0.55 -20.66 10.85
CA HIS A 282 -0.38 -20.08 11.83
C HIS A 282 -0.16 -20.62 13.25
N ARG A 283 0.30 -21.88 13.41
CA ARG A 283 0.64 -22.52 14.71
C ARG A 283 1.74 -21.80 15.47
N VAL A 284 2.55 -21.00 14.77
CA VAL A 284 3.65 -20.20 15.34
C VAL A 284 3.44 -18.69 15.11
N GLY A 285 2.23 -18.27 14.71
CA GLY A 285 1.87 -16.87 14.52
C GLY A 285 2.62 -16.18 13.38
N ILE A 286 2.98 -16.93 12.34
CA ILE A 286 3.63 -16.40 11.14
C ILE A 286 2.66 -16.54 9.96
N ASP A 287 2.12 -15.42 9.51
CA ASP A 287 1.13 -15.38 8.43
C ASP A 287 1.73 -14.92 7.09
N ASP A 288 2.83 -14.16 7.12
CA ASP A 288 3.51 -13.62 5.94
C ASP A 288 4.96 -14.11 5.91
N ILE A 289 5.30 -14.92 4.90
CA ILE A 289 6.66 -15.46 4.75
C ILE A 289 6.96 -15.89 3.30
N LYS A 290 8.11 -15.46 2.78
CA LYS A 290 8.62 -15.83 1.46
C LYS A 290 9.52 -17.07 1.57
N THR A 291 8.94 -18.28 1.53
CA THR A 291 9.67 -19.52 1.75
C THR A 291 10.54 -19.93 0.55
N LEU A 292 11.70 -20.52 0.81
CA LEU A 292 12.56 -21.06 -0.25
C LEU A 292 11.90 -22.24 -0.99
N LYS A 293 11.04 -23.00 -0.31
CA LYS A 293 10.34 -24.16 -0.92
C LYS A 293 9.46 -23.77 -2.08
N ASN A 294 8.63 -22.72 -1.91
CA ASN A 294 7.76 -22.23 -2.96
C ASN A 294 8.56 -21.86 -4.21
N ARG A 295 9.72 -21.23 -4.01
CA ARG A 295 10.64 -20.85 -5.10
C ARG A 295 11.28 -22.07 -5.76
N GLU A 296 11.66 -23.08 -4.98
CA GLU A 296 12.23 -24.32 -5.51
C GLU A 296 11.20 -25.10 -6.31
N TYR A 297 9.95 -25.23 -5.83
CA TYR A 297 8.88 -25.89 -6.59
C TYR A 297 8.63 -25.20 -7.92
N ALA A 298 8.46 -23.87 -7.92
CA ALA A 298 8.28 -23.12 -9.14
C ALA A 298 9.51 -23.18 -10.07
N ALA A 299 10.73 -23.14 -9.53
CA ALA A 299 11.96 -23.29 -10.33
C ALA A 299 12.09 -24.68 -10.97
N ARG A 300 11.54 -25.71 -10.35
CA ARG A 300 11.43 -27.07 -10.91
C ARG A 300 10.26 -27.23 -11.87
N GLY A 301 9.41 -26.22 -12.00
CA GLY A 301 8.22 -26.26 -12.84
C GLY A 301 7.07 -27.07 -12.24
N ILE A 302 6.96 -27.13 -10.91
CA ILE A 302 5.97 -27.92 -10.18
C ILE A 302 4.91 -27.00 -9.59
N PRO A 303 3.61 -27.19 -9.85
CA PRO A 303 2.52 -26.51 -9.14
C PRO A 303 2.49 -26.92 -7.68
N PHE A 304 1.97 -26.08 -6.78
CA PHE A 304 2.03 -26.38 -5.35
C PHE A 304 0.93 -25.70 -4.52
N ILE A 305 0.79 -26.15 -3.27
CA ILE A 305 -0.07 -25.53 -2.25
C ILE A 305 0.74 -24.96 -1.10
N TYR A 306 0.18 -23.96 -0.42
CA TYR A 306 0.62 -23.44 0.87
C TYR A 306 -0.51 -22.65 1.55
N SER A 307 -0.36 -22.27 2.83
CA SER A 307 -1.41 -21.56 3.58
C SER A 307 -1.02 -20.14 4.02
N GLU A 308 0.26 -19.85 4.15
CA GLU A 308 0.78 -18.53 4.49
C GLU A 308 0.58 -17.51 3.34
N THR A 309 0.83 -16.23 3.61
CA THR A 309 0.91 -15.20 2.58
C THR A 309 2.31 -15.17 1.97
N ASP A 310 2.41 -15.36 0.66
CA ASP A 310 3.62 -15.17 -0.13
C ASP A 310 3.27 -14.34 -1.37
N THR A 311 3.54 -13.03 -1.30
CA THR A 311 3.14 -12.05 -2.33
C THR A 311 3.73 -12.35 -3.71
N ASP A 312 4.79 -13.15 -3.80
CA ASP A 312 5.37 -13.58 -5.07
C ASP A 312 4.50 -14.66 -5.77
N PHE A 313 3.66 -15.38 -5.00
CA PHE A 313 2.92 -16.54 -5.49
C PHE A 313 1.40 -16.48 -5.31
N ASP A 314 0.87 -15.63 -4.44
CA ASP A 314 -0.57 -15.60 -4.08
C ASP A 314 -1.52 -15.40 -5.29
N ARG A 315 -1.01 -14.89 -6.42
CA ARG A 315 -1.78 -14.66 -7.65
C ARG A 315 -1.39 -15.57 -8.83
N GLN A 316 -0.51 -16.54 -8.59
CA GLN A 316 -0.04 -17.42 -9.67
C GLN A 316 -1.06 -18.50 -9.99
N PRO A 317 -1.35 -18.78 -11.28
CA PRO A 317 -2.41 -19.72 -11.68
C PRO A 317 -2.08 -21.19 -11.35
N TYR A 318 -0.82 -21.51 -11.06
CA TYR A 318 -0.33 -22.83 -10.69
C TYR A 318 -0.22 -23.04 -9.18
N VAL A 319 -0.78 -22.14 -8.39
CA VAL A 319 -0.78 -22.19 -6.93
C VAL A 319 -2.20 -22.29 -6.40
N LEU A 320 -2.44 -23.31 -5.55
CA LEU A 320 -3.70 -23.46 -4.84
C LEU A 320 -3.51 -23.05 -3.38
N LYS A 321 -4.10 -21.91 -3.00
CA LYS A 321 -4.02 -21.38 -1.64
C LYS A 321 -4.94 -22.16 -0.70
N MET A 322 -4.39 -22.64 0.43
CA MET A 322 -5.14 -23.34 1.46
C MET A 322 -5.48 -22.42 2.65
N PRO A 323 -6.56 -22.69 3.40
CA PRO A 323 -6.82 -21.98 4.65
C PRO A 323 -5.68 -22.17 5.67
N ALA A 324 -5.36 -21.13 6.42
CA ALA A 324 -4.39 -21.16 7.51
C ALA A 324 -5.08 -21.60 8.81
N ASP A 325 -5.54 -22.85 8.87
CA ASP A 325 -6.26 -23.47 9.98
C ASP A 325 -5.83 -24.93 10.19
N GLU A 326 -6.54 -25.68 11.03
CA GLU A 326 -6.25 -27.09 11.33
C GLU A 326 -7.06 -28.09 10.46
N SER A 327 -7.81 -27.62 9.47
CA SER A 327 -8.58 -28.49 8.58
C SER A 327 -7.71 -29.44 7.79
N ALA A 328 -8.19 -30.67 7.55
CA ALA A 328 -7.53 -31.60 6.65
C ALA A 328 -7.52 -31.05 5.21
N ILE A 329 -6.46 -31.33 4.47
CA ILE A 329 -6.36 -30.88 3.07
C ILE A 329 -7.28 -31.75 2.20
N SER A 330 -8.18 -31.11 1.42
CA SER A 330 -9.01 -31.86 0.47
C SER A 330 -8.16 -32.36 -0.70
N ILE A 331 -8.01 -33.68 -0.76
CA ILE A 331 -7.27 -34.34 -1.85
C ILE A 331 -8.04 -34.24 -3.17
N GLU A 332 -9.37 -34.27 -3.13
CA GLU A 332 -10.22 -34.08 -4.31
C GLU A 332 -10.02 -32.70 -4.92
N ALA A 333 -9.89 -31.67 -4.07
CA ALA A 333 -9.60 -30.30 -4.53
C ALA A 333 -8.22 -30.21 -5.21
N LEU A 334 -7.20 -30.92 -4.69
CA LEU A 334 -5.87 -31.00 -5.32
C LEU A 334 -5.94 -31.68 -6.69
N ILE A 335 -6.61 -32.81 -6.78
CA ILE A 335 -6.80 -33.55 -8.04
C ILE A 335 -7.50 -32.67 -9.07
N GLY A 336 -8.64 -32.06 -8.68
CA GLY A 336 -9.41 -31.20 -9.57
C GLY A 336 -8.63 -29.99 -10.03
N PHE A 337 -7.84 -29.36 -9.14
CA PHE A 337 -6.98 -28.25 -9.51
C PHE A 337 -5.87 -28.69 -10.48
N TYR A 338 -5.17 -29.80 -10.19
CA TYR A 338 -4.09 -30.32 -11.05
C TYR A 338 -4.59 -30.66 -12.46
N GLN A 339 -5.75 -31.31 -12.58
CA GLN A 339 -6.36 -31.68 -13.85
C GLN A 339 -6.80 -30.49 -14.70
N GLN A 340 -7.05 -29.33 -14.10
CA GLN A 340 -7.43 -28.10 -14.81
C GLN A 340 -6.22 -27.25 -15.25
N LEU A 341 -5.01 -27.59 -14.79
CA LEU A 341 -3.82 -26.84 -15.15
C LEU A 341 -3.43 -27.05 -16.60
N THR A 342 -3.30 -25.95 -17.33
CA THR A 342 -2.84 -25.93 -18.73
C THR A 342 -1.42 -25.40 -18.87
N ILE A 343 -0.84 -24.87 -17.78
CA ILE A 343 0.48 -24.25 -17.76
C ILE A 343 1.57 -25.34 -17.75
N THR A 344 2.59 -25.14 -18.55
CA THR A 344 3.73 -26.07 -18.65
C THR A 344 4.77 -25.84 -17.53
N PRO A 345 5.58 -26.84 -17.18
CA PRO A 345 6.69 -26.66 -16.22
C PRO A 345 7.66 -25.55 -16.61
N GLN A 346 7.92 -25.35 -17.88
CA GLN A 346 8.79 -24.28 -18.38
C GLN A 346 8.16 -22.89 -18.15
N GLU A 347 6.86 -22.72 -18.37
CA GLU A 347 6.14 -21.47 -18.12
C GLU A 347 6.11 -21.13 -16.62
N ILE A 348 5.91 -22.12 -15.74
CA ILE A 348 6.00 -21.95 -14.29
C ILE A 348 7.40 -21.42 -13.92
N ARG A 349 8.47 -22.06 -14.42
CA ARG A 349 9.84 -21.63 -14.17
C ARG A 349 10.11 -20.23 -14.67
N THR A 350 9.68 -19.91 -15.90
CA THR A 350 9.88 -18.60 -16.52
C THR A 350 9.16 -17.49 -15.74
N SER A 351 7.99 -17.76 -15.17
CA SER A 351 7.21 -16.79 -14.40
C SER A 351 7.97 -16.22 -13.19
N ILE A 352 8.97 -16.95 -12.67
CA ILE A 352 9.76 -16.56 -11.49
C ILE A 352 11.22 -16.17 -11.81
N GLU A 353 11.59 -15.96 -13.07
CA GLU A 353 12.96 -15.52 -13.42
C GLU A 353 13.37 -14.22 -12.74
N HIS A 354 12.41 -13.32 -12.48
CA HIS A 354 12.61 -12.10 -11.73
C HIS A 354 13.06 -12.35 -10.26
N LEU A 355 12.81 -13.55 -9.71
CA LEU A 355 13.27 -13.97 -8.37
C LEU A 355 14.70 -14.55 -8.37
N SER A 356 15.43 -14.56 -9.50
CA SER A 356 16.84 -14.96 -9.47
C SER A 356 17.66 -14.05 -8.53
N TRP A 357 18.64 -14.60 -7.81
CA TRP A 357 19.54 -13.79 -6.99
C TRP A 357 20.22 -12.69 -7.81
N LYS A 358 20.53 -12.96 -9.08
CA LYS A 358 21.07 -11.97 -10.01
C LYS A 358 20.14 -10.75 -10.11
N ASN A 359 18.85 -10.96 -10.34
CA ASN A 359 17.87 -9.88 -10.47
C ASN A 359 17.60 -9.18 -9.13
N GLN A 360 17.59 -9.93 -8.00
CA GLN A 360 17.41 -9.33 -6.68
C GLN A 360 18.58 -8.40 -6.32
N MET A 361 19.82 -8.81 -6.55
CA MET A 361 21.01 -7.98 -6.28
C MET A 361 21.13 -6.81 -7.27
N LYS A 362 20.77 -7.02 -8.54
CA LYS A 362 20.65 -5.94 -9.54
C LYS A 362 19.69 -4.86 -9.05
N ARG A 363 18.50 -5.25 -8.59
CA ARG A 363 17.48 -4.34 -8.00
C ARG A 363 18.04 -3.51 -6.84
N VAL A 364 18.83 -4.11 -5.95
CA VAL A 364 19.47 -3.37 -4.84
C VAL A 364 20.39 -2.28 -5.35
N ILE A 365 21.26 -2.61 -6.29
CA ILE A 365 22.22 -1.66 -6.88
C ILE A 365 21.49 -0.55 -7.64
N GLU A 366 20.58 -0.92 -8.53
CA GLU A 366 19.82 0.05 -9.31
C GLU A 366 19.05 1.00 -8.40
N THR A 367 18.43 0.49 -7.33
CA THR A 367 17.69 1.34 -6.40
C THR A 367 18.59 2.35 -5.68
N ILE A 368 19.84 2.03 -5.39
CA ILE A 368 20.79 2.93 -4.70
C ILE A 368 21.46 3.90 -5.66
N TYR A 369 21.71 3.46 -6.90
CA TYR A 369 22.44 4.24 -7.89
C TYR A 369 21.55 4.76 -9.03
N SER A 370 20.22 4.49 -9.01
CA SER A 370 19.33 5.00 -10.06
C SER A 370 19.45 6.52 -10.14
N GLN A 371 20.14 6.97 -11.17
CA GLN A 371 20.10 8.33 -11.65
C GLN A 371 19.05 8.40 -12.74
N LYS A 372 18.23 9.48 -12.66
CA LYS A 372 17.33 9.98 -13.71
C LYS A 372 16.86 8.99 -14.80
N LYS A 373 15.53 8.85 -14.82
CA LYS A 373 14.63 8.58 -15.96
C LYS A 373 15.24 8.00 -17.25
N GLU A 374 15.02 6.71 -17.51
CA GLU A 374 15.21 6.10 -18.85
C GLU A 374 13.94 6.18 -19.73
N SER A 375 12.76 6.57 -19.19
CA SER A 375 11.52 6.72 -19.96
C SER A 375 11.10 8.17 -20.05
N GLY A 376 10.64 8.61 -21.24
CA GLY A 376 10.11 9.95 -21.51
C GLY A 376 8.82 10.31 -20.74
N ASN A 377 8.31 9.46 -19.87
CA ASN A 377 7.06 9.64 -19.16
C ASN A 377 7.24 10.48 -17.88
N ILE A 378 6.32 11.41 -17.64
CA ILE A 378 6.33 12.25 -16.44
C ILE A 378 6.03 11.39 -15.21
N ARG A 379 6.85 11.53 -14.17
CA ARG A 379 6.68 10.87 -12.88
C ARG A 379 6.02 11.80 -11.87
N LEU A 380 4.89 11.36 -11.32
CA LEU A 380 4.09 12.10 -10.36
C LEU A 380 4.17 11.49 -8.97
N ALA A 381 4.21 12.35 -7.93
CA ALA A 381 4.10 11.94 -6.54
C ALA A 381 2.97 12.72 -5.85
N TYR A 382 1.85 12.06 -5.57
CA TYR A 382 0.74 12.61 -4.80
C TYR A 382 0.92 12.37 -3.30
N CYS A 383 0.65 13.39 -2.48
CA CYS A 383 0.67 13.27 -1.02
C CYS A 383 -0.75 13.37 -0.45
N ILE A 384 -1.20 12.30 0.24
CA ILE A 384 -2.51 12.21 0.89
C ILE A 384 -2.37 11.49 2.25
N PRO A 385 -3.24 11.74 3.25
CA PRO A 385 -3.16 11.01 4.52
C PRO A 385 -3.40 9.51 4.40
N SER A 386 -4.49 9.09 3.75
CA SER A 386 -4.86 7.68 3.54
C SER A 386 -5.76 7.53 2.31
N LEU A 387 -6.04 6.29 1.92
CA LEU A 387 -6.96 5.93 0.83
C LEU A 387 -8.11 5.02 1.31
N ASP A 388 -8.24 4.80 2.61
CA ASP A 388 -9.17 3.84 3.23
C ASP A 388 -10.59 4.39 3.45
N HIS A 389 -10.86 5.64 3.06
CA HIS A 389 -12.15 6.29 3.26
C HIS A 389 -12.95 6.48 1.98
N SER A 390 -14.28 6.47 2.11
CA SER A 390 -15.23 6.75 1.02
C SER A 390 -15.38 8.26 0.73
N GLY A 391 -14.32 9.05 0.94
CA GLY A 391 -14.35 10.50 0.77
C GLY A 391 -14.28 10.93 -0.71
N GLY A 392 -14.78 12.14 -0.99
CA GLY A 392 -14.74 12.70 -2.35
C GLY A 392 -13.31 12.96 -2.86
N MET A 393 -12.39 13.33 -1.97
CA MET A 393 -10.99 13.57 -2.32
C MET A 393 -10.27 12.28 -2.72
N GLU A 394 -10.47 11.21 -1.95
CA GLU A 394 -9.93 9.88 -2.23
C GLU A 394 -10.47 9.34 -3.56
N ARG A 395 -11.78 9.53 -3.80
CA ARG A 395 -12.43 9.12 -5.06
C ARG A 395 -11.85 9.85 -6.27
N VAL A 396 -11.76 11.18 -6.20
CA VAL A 396 -11.20 12.00 -7.28
C VAL A 396 -9.74 11.64 -7.53
N LEU A 397 -8.92 11.51 -6.48
CA LEU A 397 -7.53 11.12 -6.63
C LEU A 397 -7.38 9.76 -7.29
N THR A 398 -8.13 8.75 -6.84
CA THR A 398 -8.08 7.40 -7.44
C THR A 398 -8.47 7.43 -8.91
N THR A 399 -9.57 8.13 -9.26
CA THR A 399 -10.03 8.26 -10.66
C THR A 399 -8.96 8.94 -11.53
N LYS A 400 -8.37 10.04 -11.06
CA LYS A 400 -7.29 10.76 -11.76
C LYS A 400 -6.04 9.90 -11.90
N ALA A 401 -5.60 9.24 -10.83
CA ALA A 401 -4.40 8.42 -10.81
C ALA A 401 -4.50 7.24 -11.79
N ASN A 402 -5.65 6.56 -11.80
CA ASN A 402 -5.91 5.48 -12.75
C ASN A 402 -5.85 5.99 -14.20
N TYR A 403 -6.54 7.09 -14.51
CA TYR A 403 -6.52 7.66 -15.85
C TYR A 403 -5.11 8.08 -16.31
N LEU A 404 -4.35 8.73 -15.43
CA LEU A 404 -2.97 9.16 -15.72
C LEU A 404 -2.06 7.97 -16.01
N ALA A 405 -2.20 6.89 -15.23
CA ALA A 405 -1.35 5.71 -15.38
C ALA A 405 -1.77 4.81 -16.56
N GLU A 406 -3.08 4.65 -16.80
CA GLU A 406 -3.60 3.72 -17.82
C GLU A 406 -3.70 4.33 -19.19
N GLN A 407 -4.21 5.57 -19.28
CA GLN A 407 -4.51 6.23 -20.55
C GLN A 407 -3.37 7.12 -21.04
N LEU A 408 -2.67 7.79 -20.09
CA LEU A 408 -1.60 8.74 -20.44
C LEU A 408 -0.19 8.20 -20.19
N GLY A 409 -0.07 7.01 -19.57
CA GLY A 409 1.20 6.33 -19.35
C GLY A 409 2.14 7.01 -18.33
N TYR A 410 1.61 7.88 -17.46
CA TYR A 410 2.39 8.50 -16.39
C TYR A 410 2.85 7.48 -15.35
N ASP A 411 4.03 7.68 -14.76
CA ASP A 411 4.49 6.96 -13.57
C ASP A 411 3.87 7.60 -12.32
N VAL A 412 2.76 7.05 -11.84
CA VAL A 412 1.98 7.65 -10.75
C VAL A 412 2.26 6.98 -9.42
N ASN A 413 2.72 7.77 -8.46
CA ASN A 413 3.03 7.32 -7.11
C ASN A 413 2.18 8.09 -6.09
N ILE A 414 1.47 7.37 -5.21
CA ILE A 414 0.67 7.96 -4.13
C ILE A 414 1.36 7.69 -2.80
N ILE A 415 1.73 8.75 -2.10
CA ILE A 415 2.44 8.70 -0.82
C ILE A 415 1.45 8.95 0.30
N ILE A 416 1.24 7.94 1.17
CA ILE A 416 0.30 8.01 2.30
C ILE A 416 1.03 8.09 3.64
N THR A 417 0.43 8.76 4.63
CA THR A 417 1.01 8.96 5.97
C THR A 417 0.40 8.11 7.04
N ASP A 418 -0.87 7.80 6.92
CA ASP A 418 -1.66 7.08 7.91
C ASP A 418 -2.18 5.78 7.28
N ASP A 419 -1.58 4.66 7.66
CA ASP A 419 -1.98 3.33 7.23
C ASP A 419 -2.65 2.59 8.39
N LYS A 420 -3.77 1.95 8.09
CA LYS A 420 -4.53 1.11 9.01
C LYS A 420 -4.51 -0.37 8.63
N GLY A 421 -3.64 -0.76 7.69
CA GLY A 421 -3.57 -2.11 7.15
C GLY A 421 -4.76 -2.48 6.25
N THR A 422 -5.52 -1.48 5.78
CA THR A 422 -6.69 -1.68 4.92
C THR A 422 -6.36 -1.38 3.47
N LYS A 423 -7.03 -2.09 2.55
CA LYS A 423 -6.93 -1.79 1.11
C LYS A 423 -7.56 -0.42 0.80
N PRO A 424 -7.13 0.27 -0.28
CA PRO A 424 -7.82 1.45 -0.78
C PRO A 424 -9.32 1.19 -0.94
N TYR A 425 -10.14 2.15 -0.51
CA TYR A 425 -11.60 2.02 -0.60
C TYR A 425 -12.09 1.97 -2.05
N PHE A 426 -11.53 2.82 -2.91
CA PHE A 426 -11.80 2.80 -4.34
C PHE A 426 -10.76 1.96 -5.08
N PRO A 427 -11.16 1.20 -6.12
CA PRO A 427 -10.24 0.37 -6.90
C PRO A 427 -9.12 1.20 -7.52
N LEU A 428 -7.88 0.81 -7.24
CA LEU A 428 -6.68 1.45 -7.76
C LEU A 428 -6.03 0.54 -8.81
N SER A 429 -5.61 1.11 -9.92
CA SER A 429 -4.90 0.41 -10.98
C SER A 429 -3.59 -0.19 -10.48
N GLU A 430 -3.21 -1.36 -10.96
CA GLU A 430 -1.93 -2.00 -10.65
C GLU A 430 -0.72 -1.21 -11.15
N LYS A 431 -0.92 -0.27 -12.09
CA LYS A 431 0.11 0.65 -12.59
C LYS A 431 0.37 1.83 -11.65
N VAL A 432 -0.46 2.03 -10.62
CA VAL A 432 -0.30 3.10 -9.62
C VAL A 432 0.39 2.53 -8.39
N HIS A 433 1.50 3.16 -8.01
CA HIS A 433 2.29 2.72 -6.86
C HIS A 433 1.87 3.45 -5.59
N VAL A 434 1.59 2.71 -4.51
CA VAL A 434 1.30 3.28 -3.19
C VAL A 434 2.51 3.11 -2.28
N ILE A 435 2.99 4.21 -1.69
CA ILE A 435 4.15 4.24 -0.78
C ILE A 435 3.67 4.69 0.60
N GLN A 436 3.87 3.84 1.60
CA GLN A 436 3.45 4.09 2.98
C GLN A 436 4.59 4.73 3.78
N LEU A 437 4.33 5.90 4.37
CA LEU A 437 5.31 6.57 5.24
C LEU A 437 5.26 6.12 6.69
N ASP A 438 4.20 5.43 7.11
CA ASP A 438 4.01 4.92 8.47
C ASP A 438 4.26 5.99 9.55
N ILE A 439 3.63 7.15 9.41
CA ILE A 439 3.70 8.24 10.39
C ILE A 439 2.58 8.11 11.42
N ASN A 440 1.37 7.74 10.97
CA ASN A 440 0.19 7.48 11.81
C ASN A 440 -0.13 8.65 12.74
N ILE A 441 -0.34 9.85 12.17
CA ILE A 441 -0.58 11.08 12.95
C ILE A 441 -1.94 11.02 13.65
N ASP A 442 -2.94 10.41 13.06
CA ASP A 442 -4.28 10.32 13.62
C ASP A 442 -4.33 9.51 14.93
N SER A 443 -3.35 8.62 15.16
CA SER A 443 -3.19 7.92 16.43
C SER A 443 -2.92 8.86 17.62
N LEU A 444 -2.59 10.13 17.37
CA LEU A 444 -2.31 11.11 18.45
C LEU A 444 -3.55 11.56 19.21
N TRP A 445 -4.76 11.38 18.66
CA TRP A 445 -6.00 11.80 19.32
C TRP A 445 -6.27 11.11 20.66
N GLN A 446 -5.68 9.93 20.89
CA GLN A 446 -5.77 9.19 22.16
C GLN A 446 -4.99 9.82 23.33
N TYR A 447 -4.11 10.80 23.07
CA TYR A 447 -3.24 11.38 24.09
C TYR A 447 -3.75 12.74 24.61
N PRO A 448 -3.45 13.10 25.90
CA PRO A 448 -3.70 14.43 26.44
C PRO A 448 -3.04 15.53 25.60
N ILE A 449 -3.61 16.74 25.60
CA ILE A 449 -3.24 17.84 24.69
C ILE A 449 -1.74 18.18 24.71
N TRP A 450 -1.12 18.25 25.89
CA TRP A 450 0.31 18.57 26.04
C TRP A 450 1.23 17.50 25.44
N LYS A 451 0.91 16.20 25.66
CA LYS A 451 1.63 15.07 25.08
C LYS A 451 1.40 14.99 23.57
N ARG A 452 0.17 15.29 23.14
CA ARG A 452 -0.21 15.34 21.72
C ARG A 452 0.59 16.40 20.98
N LEU A 453 0.75 17.62 21.51
CA LEU A 453 1.55 18.68 20.89
C LEU A 453 3.02 18.28 20.72
N TYR A 454 3.62 17.72 21.77
CA TYR A 454 5.02 17.24 21.71
C TYR A 454 5.18 16.14 20.65
N LEU A 455 4.33 15.12 20.68
CA LEU A 455 4.36 14.02 19.72
C LEU A 455 4.06 14.48 18.30
N TYR A 456 3.14 15.44 18.12
CA TYR A 456 2.85 16.03 16.83
C TYR A 456 4.10 16.67 16.20
N HIS A 457 4.84 17.49 16.95
CA HIS A 457 6.08 18.07 16.44
C HIS A 457 7.13 17.01 16.09
N LYS A 458 7.23 15.95 16.89
CA LYS A 458 8.14 14.82 16.61
C LYS A 458 7.75 14.10 15.32
N LYS A 459 6.44 13.76 15.16
CA LYS A 459 5.92 13.09 13.97
C LYS A 459 6.04 13.99 12.73
N MET A 460 5.82 15.29 12.82
CA MET A 460 6.01 16.22 11.70
C MET A 460 7.47 16.31 11.22
N ARG A 461 8.45 16.26 12.14
CA ARG A 461 9.88 16.17 11.77
C ARG A 461 10.19 14.84 11.07
N GLU A 462 9.63 13.77 11.57
CA GLU A 462 9.79 12.45 10.96
C GLU A 462 9.10 12.38 9.60
N TYR A 463 7.91 12.97 9.46
CA TYR A 463 7.20 13.09 8.17
C TYR A 463 8.06 13.84 7.14
N LYS A 464 8.55 15.05 7.49
CA LYS A 464 9.45 15.81 6.61
C LYS A 464 10.66 14.98 6.18
N ARG A 465 11.27 14.23 7.09
CA ARG A 465 12.44 13.40 6.83
C ARG A 465 12.11 12.22 5.90
N ARG A 466 11.04 11.45 6.19
CA ARG A 466 10.67 10.28 5.37
C ARG A 466 10.18 10.69 3.99
N LEU A 467 9.34 11.73 3.90
CA LEU A 467 8.91 12.27 2.62
C LEU A 467 10.10 12.73 1.77
N GLY A 468 11.04 13.47 2.38
CA GLY A 468 12.25 13.90 1.68
C GLY A 468 13.09 12.74 1.18
N MET A 469 13.20 11.63 1.94
CA MET A 469 13.91 10.42 1.51
C MET A 469 13.22 9.75 0.32
N VAL A 470 11.89 9.61 0.38
CA VAL A 470 11.09 9.03 -0.71
C VAL A 470 11.22 9.88 -1.98
N LEU A 471 11.03 11.18 -1.90
CA LEU A 471 11.11 12.06 -3.06
C LEU A 471 12.51 12.08 -3.68
N ASN A 472 13.58 12.13 -2.84
CA ASN A 472 14.95 12.05 -3.32
C ASN A 472 15.33 10.70 -3.96
N ARG A 473 14.62 9.64 -3.66
CA ARG A 473 14.80 8.32 -4.26
C ARG A 473 13.95 8.14 -5.51
N LEU A 474 12.71 8.63 -5.43
CA LEU A 474 11.74 8.52 -6.51
C LEU A 474 12.08 9.42 -7.68
N HIS A 475 12.74 10.56 -7.41
CA HIS A 475 13.00 11.62 -8.40
C HIS A 475 11.75 11.96 -9.22
N PRO A 476 10.63 12.35 -8.60
CA PRO A 476 9.44 12.75 -9.36
C PRO A 476 9.72 14.05 -10.13
N ASP A 477 9.08 14.20 -11.27
CA ASP A 477 9.09 15.48 -12.00
C ASP A 477 8.18 16.49 -11.28
N ILE A 478 7.06 16.01 -10.75
CA ILE A 478 6.06 16.85 -10.06
C ILE A 478 5.60 16.16 -8.77
N THR A 479 5.64 16.89 -7.67
CA THR A 479 5.05 16.47 -6.38
C THR A 479 3.79 17.27 -6.11
N ILE A 480 2.66 16.59 -5.94
CA ILE A 480 1.34 17.18 -5.73
C ILE A 480 0.92 17.02 -4.26
N SER A 481 0.66 18.11 -3.57
CA SER A 481 0.07 18.14 -2.22
C SER A 481 -1.43 18.37 -2.34
N LEU A 482 -2.23 17.52 -1.70
CA LEU A 482 -3.66 17.77 -1.52
C LEU A 482 -3.93 18.73 -0.33
N LEU A 483 -2.99 19.66 -0.09
CA LEU A 483 -2.99 20.66 0.95
C LEU A 483 -3.30 20.12 2.36
N ARG A 484 -2.69 19.01 2.70
CA ARG A 484 -2.77 18.47 4.06
C ARG A 484 -1.59 18.99 4.90
N ARG A 485 -1.04 18.15 5.76
CA ARG A 485 0.02 18.54 6.72
C ARG A 485 1.36 18.86 6.06
N GLU A 486 1.66 18.21 4.92
CA GLU A 486 2.91 18.35 4.17
C GLU A 486 3.14 19.74 3.60
N ILE A 487 2.09 20.48 3.28
CA ILE A 487 2.21 21.84 2.73
C ILE A 487 3.06 22.76 3.61
N ASN A 488 3.11 22.52 4.92
CA ASN A 488 3.89 23.32 5.85
C ASN A 488 5.41 23.23 5.60
N PHE A 489 5.90 22.19 4.94
CA PHE A 489 7.32 21.97 4.70
C PHE A 489 7.66 21.44 3.28
N LEU A 490 6.67 21.19 2.42
CA LEU A 490 6.89 20.59 1.10
C LEU A 490 7.86 21.40 0.24
N CYS A 491 7.67 22.71 0.18
CA CYS A 491 8.55 23.60 -0.58
C CYS A 491 9.97 23.74 0.03
N ASP A 492 10.19 23.25 1.27
CA ASP A 492 11.52 23.24 1.88
C ASP A 492 12.34 21.99 1.48
N LEU A 493 11.71 21.00 0.80
CA LEU A 493 12.38 19.79 0.32
C LEU A 493 13.04 20.09 -1.03
N LYS A 494 14.34 19.78 -1.12
CA LYS A 494 15.15 20.00 -2.31
C LYS A 494 15.40 18.66 -3.01
N ASP A 495 14.35 18.13 -3.62
CA ASP A 495 14.36 16.86 -4.34
C ASP A 495 14.33 17.03 -5.88
N GLY A 496 14.30 18.31 -6.34
CA GLY A 496 14.31 18.64 -7.77
C GLY A 496 12.94 18.62 -8.44
N SER A 497 11.86 18.17 -7.76
CA SER A 497 10.52 18.18 -8.37
C SER A 497 9.83 19.51 -8.28
N ALA A 498 9.02 19.85 -9.27
CA ALA A 498 8.05 20.94 -9.18
C ALA A 498 7.03 20.66 -8.08
N LYS A 499 6.58 21.69 -7.37
CA LYS A 499 5.62 21.57 -6.27
C LYS A 499 4.27 22.15 -6.68
N VAL A 500 3.26 21.28 -6.75
CA VAL A 500 1.88 21.64 -7.06
C VAL A 500 1.01 21.45 -5.83
N GLY A 501 0.13 22.38 -5.57
CA GLY A 501 -0.92 22.26 -4.54
C GLY A 501 -2.27 22.10 -5.18
N GLU A 502 -3.09 21.20 -4.69
CA GLU A 502 -4.48 21.00 -5.12
C GLU A 502 -5.39 21.04 -3.89
N ILE A 503 -6.35 21.95 -3.85
CA ILE A 503 -7.28 22.07 -2.71
C ILE A 503 -8.67 21.54 -3.08
N HIS A 504 -9.18 20.64 -2.23
CA HIS A 504 -10.52 20.06 -2.37
C HIS A 504 -11.57 20.67 -1.42
N PHE A 505 -11.22 21.75 -0.74
CA PHE A 505 -12.08 22.44 0.22
C PHE A 505 -12.10 23.92 -0.12
N GLY A 506 -13.24 24.56 0.01
CA GLY A 506 -13.31 26.03 -0.14
C GLY A 506 -12.48 26.75 0.93
N ARG A 507 -11.75 27.80 0.52
CA ARG A 507 -10.93 28.64 1.42
C ARG A 507 -11.71 29.15 2.63
N TYR A 508 -13.01 29.40 2.46
CA TYR A 508 -13.89 29.97 3.47
C TYR A 508 -13.94 29.19 4.79
N LYS A 509 -13.83 27.86 4.73
CA LYS A 509 -13.87 26.96 5.91
C LYS A 509 -12.59 26.12 6.10
N TYR A 510 -11.55 26.42 5.36
CA TYR A 510 -10.30 25.70 5.48
C TYR A 510 -9.52 26.18 6.71
N ARG A 511 -9.07 25.25 7.57
CA ARG A 511 -8.29 25.52 8.80
C ARG A 511 -8.96 26.47 9.81
N GLU A 512 -10.27 26.37 10.01
CA GLU A 512 -10.95 27.12 11.07
C GLU A 512 -10.59 26.55 12.45
N ALA A 513 -10.04 27.38 13.34
CA ALA A 513 -9.80 27.02 14.72
C ALA A 513 -11.12 27.11 15.51
N ASN A 514 -11.54 26.01 16.09
CA ASN A 514 -12.71 25.95 16.97
C ASN A 514 -12.34 25.16 18.22
N PHE A 515 -11.65 25.81 19.14
CA PHE A 515 -11.35 25.27 20.47
C PHE A 515 -12.44 25.74 21.42
N GLY A 516 -13.34 24.83 21.81
CA GLY A 516 -14.51 25.16 22.64
C GLY A 516 -14.19 25.79 24.02
N PHE A 517 -12.92 25.65 24.46
CA PHE A 517 -12.45 26.24 25.72
C PHE A 517 -11.79 27.63 25.55
N LEU A 518 -11.63 28.11 24.28
CA LEU A 518 -11.02 29.41 24.00
C LEU A 518 -12.08 30.44 23.57
N PRO A 519 -11.93 31.72 23.95
CA PRO A 519 -12.79 32.79 23.46
C PRO A 519 -12.78 32.91 21.94
N ALA A 520 -13.88 33.37 21.35
CA ALA A 520 -14.06 33.46 19.90
C ALA A 520 -12.98 34.34 19.21
N PHE A 521 -12.54 35.41 19.85
CA PHE A 521 -11.49 36.29 19.29
C PHE A 521 -10.13 35.60 19.24
N VAL A 522 -9.82 34.69 20.20
CA VAL A 522 -8.58 33.88 20.20
C VAL A 522 -8.64 32.85 19.08
N ASN A 523 -9.76 32.15 18.93
CA ASN A 523 -9.97 31.20 17.82
C ASN A 523 -9.82 31.92 16.47
N ARG A 524 -10.39 33.14 16.31
CA ARG A 524 -10.23 33.96 15.09
C ARG A 524 -8.77 34.36 14.85
N TRP A 525 -8.03 34.76 15.90
CA TRP A 525 -6.61 35.10 15.79
C TRP A 525 -5.77 33.89 15.35
N ILE A 526 -6.00 32.71 15.93
CA ILE A 526 -5.34 31.47 15.52
C ILE A 526 -5.65 31.13 14.07
N THR A 527 -6.92 31.20 13.67
CA THR A 527 -7.36 30.98 12.29
C THR A 527 -6.62 31.90 11.32
N ASN A 528 -6.59 33.21 11.60
CA ASN A 528 -5.92 34.22 10.77
C ASN A 528 -4.42 33.93 10.64
N ARG A 529 -3.76 33.50 11.74
CA ARG A 529 -2.34 33.15 11.72
C ARG A 529 -2.08 31.90 10.88
N TRP A 530 -2.93 30.88 10.99
CA TRP A 530 -2.82 29.66 10.19
C TRP A 530 -3.08 29.93 8.70
N MET A 531 -4.03 30.77 8.39
CA MET A 531 -4.33 31.15 7.01
C MET A 531 -3.20 32.00 6.40
N ALA A 532 -2.63 32.95 7.15
CA ALA A 532 -1.48 33.72 6.69
C ALA A 532 -0.24 32.82 6.44
N GLN A 533 -0.04 31.81 7.27
CA GLN A 533 1.02 30.82 7.04
C GLN A 533 0.76 30.00 5.78
N LEU A 534 -0.49 29.58 5.55
CA LEU A 534 -0.88 28.86 4.35
C LEU A 534 -0.68 29.71 3.11
N ASP A 535 -1.13 30.97 3.11
CA ASP A 535 -0.95 31.93 2.01
C ASP A 535 0.53 32.08 1.64
N LYS A 536 1.41 32.12 2.64
CA LYS A 536 2.86 32.18 2.41
C LYS A 536 3.38 30.91 1.74
N LYS A 537 2.82 29.73 2.11
CA LYS A 537 3.27 28.43 1.56
C LYS A 537 2.74 28.20 0.15
N VAL A 538 1.48 28.52 -0.13
CA VAL A 538 0.93 28.37 -1.49
C VAL A 538 1.57 29.29 -2.51
N LYS A 539 2.07 30.48 -2.08
CA LYS A 539 2.89 31.35 -2.93
C LYS A 539 4.23 30.75 -3.36
N GLN A 540 4.74 29.77 -2.63
CA GLN A 540 6.00 29.11 -2.91
C GLN A 540 5.85 27.93 -3.88
N LEU A 541 4.61 27.52 -4.18
CA LEU A 541 4.33 26.44 -5.12
C LEU A 541 4.54 26.90 -6.57
N ASP A 542 4.92 26.01 -7.45
CA ASP A 542 5.02 26.27 -8.89
C ASP A 542 3.64 26.51 -9.50
N ARG A 543 2.63 25.74 -9.05
CA ARG A 543 1.21 25.93 -9.38
C ARG A 543 0.34 25.62 -8.17
N PHE A 544 -0.76 26.36 -8.06
CA PHE A 544 -1.79 26.13 -7.05
C PHE A 544 -3.15 26.00 -7.74
N VAL A 545 -3.77 24.83 -7.61
CA VAL A 545 -5.03 24.50 -8.27
C VAL A 545 -6.17 24.56 -7.26
N VAL A 546 -7.21 25.29 -7.64
CA VAL A 546 -8.50 25.38 -6.94
C VAL A 546 -9.61 24.84 -7.84
N LEU A 547 -10.76 24.50 -7.26
CA LEU A 547 -11.82 23.79 -7.99
C LEU A 547 -12.83 24.70 -8.67
N THR A 548 -12.96 25.97 -8.23
CA THR A 548 -14.01 26.89 -8.69
C THR A 548 -13.47 28.31 -8.89
N HIS A 549 -14.10 29.07 -9.77
CA HIS A 549 -13.79 30.48 -9.96
C HIS A 549 -14.15 31.33 -8.73
N GLU A 550 -15.23 30.94 -8.03
CA GLU A 550 -15.59 31.60 -6.77
C GLU A 550 -14.49 31.42 -5.72
N ASP A 551 -13.97 30.20 -5.51
CA ASP A 551 -12.88 29.96 -4.56
C ASP A 551 -11.60 30.71 -4.99
N ALA A 552 -11.29 30.72 -6.29
CA ALA A 552 -10.15 31.50 -6.83
C ALA A 552 -10.20 32.95 -6.42
N SER A 553 -11.38 33.56 -6.39
CA SER A 553 -11.57 34.98 -6.00
C SER A 553 -11.17 35.29 -4.56
N TYR A 554 -11.17 34.27 -3.68
CA TYR A 554 -10.75 34.38 -2.29
C TYR A 554 -9.23 34.31 -2.11
N TRP A 555 -8.47 33.80 -3.10
CA TRP A 555 -7.02 33.66 -3.07
C TRP A 555 -6.32 34.89 -3.72
N LYS A 556 -6.36 36.01 -3.02
CA LYS A 556 -5.86 37.29 -3.57
C LYS A 556 -4.32 37.31 -3.70
N GLY A 557 -3.84 37.88 -4.81
CA GLY A 557 -2.42 38.17 -5.04
C GLY A 557 -1.55 36.94 -5.29
N LEU A 558 -2.13 35.81 -5.79
CA LEU A 558 -1.42 34.67 -6.28
C LEU A 558 -1.30 34.74 -7.81
N GLN A 559 -0.06 34.63 -8.31
CA GLN A 559 0.22 34.57 -9.77
C GLN A 559 0.27 33.12 -10.29
N ASN A 560 0.41 32.14 -9.39
CA ASN A 560 0.52 30.73 -9.67
C ASN A 560 -0.82 29.97 -9.54
N LEU A 561 -1.94 30.70 -9.41
CA LEU A 561 -3.28 30.12 -9.24
C LEU A 561 -3.85 29.66 -10.58
N MET A 562 -4.50 28.52 -10.56
CA MET A 562 -5.22 27.93 -11.70
C MET A 562 -6.52 27.29 -11.20
N VAL A 563 -7.56 27.33 -12.04
CA VAL A 563 -8.84 26.68 -11.76
C VAL A 563 -8.92 25.41 -12.61
N ILE A 564 -8.97 24.24 -11.96
CA ILE A 564 -9.26 22.95 -12.61
C ILE A 564 -10.28 22.23 -11.73
N PRO A 565 -11.53 22.08 -12.19
CA PRO A 565 -12.58 21.38 -11.44
C PRO A 565 -12.30 19.88 -11.26
N ASN A 566 -13.04 19.26 -10.35
CA ASN A 566 -13.08 17.80 -10.30
C ASN A 566 -13.85 17.25 -11.50
N PRO A 567 -13.51 16.06 -12.01
CA PRO A 567 -14.30 15.36 -13.01
C PRO A 567 -15.57 14.76 -12.41
N VAL A 568 -16.58 14.52 -13.24
CA VAL A 568 -17.65 13.56 -12.93
C VAL A 568 -17.03 12.19 -12.75
N THR A 569 -17.32 11.53 -11.63
CA THR A 569 -16.63 10.29 -11.20
C THR A 569 -17.48 9.03 -11.37
N ILE A 570 -18.67 9.14 -11.93
CA ILE A 570 -19.58 8.01 -12.21
C ILE A 570 -19.86 7.93 -13.71
N GLN A 571 -20.11 6.71 -14.17
CA GLN A 571 -20.64 6.51 -15.52
C GLN A 571 -22.14 6.86 -15.48
N CYS A 572 -22.59 7.68 -16.42
CA CYS A 572 -23.98 8.13 -16.48
C CYS A 572 -24.66 7.35 -17.62
N GLU A 573 -25.40 6.30 -17.25
CA GLU A 573 -26.16 5.45 -18.17
C GLU A 573 -27.65 5.49 -17.79
N GLY A 574 -28.51 5.81 -18.75
CA GLY A 574 -29.93 5.90 -18.55
C GLY A 574 -30.46 7.33 -18.51
N THR A 575 -31.77 7.46 -18.35
CA THR A 575 -32.52 8.72 -18.24
C THR A 575 -33.40 8.67 -17.00
N PRO A 576 -33.45 9.74 -16.17
CA PRO A 576 -34.32 9.79 -15.03
C PRO A 576 -35.80 9.62 -15.39
N ASP A 577 -36.53 8.97 -14.52
CA ASP A 577 -37.99 8.94 -14.63
C ASP A 577 -38.59 10.19 -13.98
N TYR A 578 -38.80 11.23 -14.76
CA TYR A 578 -39.33 12.52 -14.30
C TYR A 578 -40.79 12.45 -13.82
N THR A 579 -41.49 11.32 -14.03
CA THR A 579 -42.88 11.12 -13.54
C THR A 579 -42.92 10.66 -12.08
N GLN A 580 -41.78 10.19 -11.53
CA GLN A 580 -41.66 9.77 -10.14
C GLN A 580 -41.93 10.96 -9.19
N LYS A 581 -42.85 10.78 -8.24
CA LYS A 581 -43.11 11.79 -7.21
C LYS A 581 -42.07 11.71 -6.09
N THR A 582 -40.78 11.72 -6.46
CA THR A 582 -39.67 11.56 -5.53
C THR A 582 -38.57 12.56 -5.85
N ALA A 583 -38.15 13.31 -4.83
CA ALA A 583 -36.95 14.12 -4.84
C ALA A 583 -35.83 13.41 -4.06
N VAL A 584 -34.57 13.58 -4.48
CA VAL A 584 -33.43 12.97 -3.84
C VAL A 584 -32.41 13.99 -3.36
N ALA A 585 -31.83 13.75 -2.18
CA ALA A 585 -30.66 14.46 -1.67
C ALA A 585 -29.60 13.43 -1.23
N VAL A 586 -28.31 13.72 -1.51
CA VAL A 586 -27.22 12.80 -1.19
C VAL A 586 -26.10 13.56 -0.47
N GLY A 587 -25.63 13.00 0.66
CA GLY A 587 -24.57 13.61 1.43
C GLY A 587 -24.45 13.05 2.85
N ARG A 588 -23.34 13.33 3.53
CA ARG A 588 -23.19 12.93 4.94
C ARG A 588 -24.15 13.72 5.84
N TYR A 589 -24.73 13.07 6.82
CA TYR A 589 -25.56 13.71 7.84
C TYR A 589 -24.70 14.58 8.77
N THR A 590 -24.41 15.81 8.32
CA THR A 590 -23.56 16.78 9.02
C THR A 590 -24.15 18.18 8.90
N TYR A 591 -23.77 19.07 9.79
CA TYR A 591 -24.17 20.49 9.74
C TYR A 591 -23.90 21.15 8.37
N GLN A 592 -22.80 20.78 7.72
CA GLN A 592 -22.42 21.29 6.40
C GLN A 592 -23.51 21.05 5.37
N LYS A 593 -24.09 19.85 5.33
CA LYS A 593 -25.06 19.43 4.29
C LYS A 593 -26.46 20.02 4.47
N GLY A 594 -26.76 20.61 5.64
CA GLY A 594 -27.97 21.39 5.86
C GLY A 594 -29.28 20.62 5.71
N PHE A 595 -29.30 19.32 5.99
CA PHE A 595 -30.51 18.52 5.89
C PHE A 595 -31.59 18.96 6.88
N ASP A 596 -31.22 19.60 7.98
CA ASP A 596 -32.13 20.29 8.89
C ASP A 596 -32.93 21.41 8.19
N LEU A 597 -32.24 22.18 7.33
CA LEU A 597 -32.87 23.22 6.51
C LEU A 597 -33.75 22.62 5.40
N LEU A 598 -33.33 21.51 4.83
CA LEU A 598 -34.10 20.78 3.81
C LEU A 598 -35.40 20.24 4.41
N ILE A 599 -35.35 19.60 5.58
CA ILE A 599 -36.53 19.08 6.28
C ILE A 599 -37.51 20.23 6.60
N ALA A 600 -36.99 21.39 7.06
CA ALA A 600 -37.83 22.58 7.31
C ALA A 600 -38.48 23.14 6.03
N ALA A 601 -37.76 23.14 4.91
CA ALA A 601 -38.34 23.52 3.61
C ALA A 601 -39.37 22.50 3.13
N TRP A 602 -39.07 21.18 3.30
CA TRP A 602 -39.99 20.12 2.88
C TRP A 602 -41.34 20.12 3.61
N LYS A 603 -41.39 20.62 4.84
CA LYS A 603 -42.65 20.82 5.54
C LYS A 603 -43.59 21.70 4.73
N LYS A 604 -43.12 22.83 4.19
CA LYS A 604 -43.88 23.75 3.35
C LYS A 604 -44.28 23.12 2.01
N VAL A 605 -43.39 22.30 1.44
CA VAL A 605 -43.68 21.53 0.23
C VAL A 605 -44.80 20.53 0.48
N ASN A 606 -44.74 19.78 1.58
CA ASN A 606 -45.74 18.77 1.92
C ASN A 606 -47.13 19.36 2.16
N GLU A 607 -47.25 20.59 2.66
CA GLU A 607 -48.51 21.30 2.80
C GLU A 607 -49.27 21.48 1.47
N LYS A 608 -48.51 21.64 0.35
CA LYS A 608 -49.04 21.84 -1.01
C LYS A 608 -49.06 20.55 -1.83
N HIS A 609 -48.11 19.66 -1.62
CA HIS A 609 -47.84 18.46 -2.42
C HIS A 609 -47.63 17.23 -1.53
N PRO A 610 -48.62 16.76 -0.79
CA PRO A 610 -48.49 15.69 0.20
C PRO A 610 -48.20 14.29 -0.39
N ASP A 611 -48.30 14.16 -1.69
CA ASP A 611 -48.06 12.93 -2.46
C ASP A 611 -46.59 12.81 -2.93
N TRP A 612 -45.77 13.82 -2.69
CA TRP A 612 -44.34 13.79 -3.04
C TRP A 612 -43.51 13.30 -1.87
N LYS A 613 -42.42 12.59 -2.20
CA LYS A 613 -41.47 12.02 -1.23
C LYS A 613 -40.07 12.64 -1.35
N LEU A 614 -39.40 12.73 -0.22
CA LEU A 614 -38.01 13.11 -0.12
C LEU A 614 -37.22 11.93 0.40
N GLU A 615 -36.22 11.48 -0.41
CA GLU A 615 -35.30 10.43 -0.04
C GLU A 615 -33.93 11.07 0.19
N ILE A 616 -33.35 10.93 1.41
CA ILE A 616 -32.01 11.43 1.75
C ILE A 616 -31.09 10.22 1.96
N TYR A 617 -29.96 10.19 1.25
CA TYR A 617 -28.99 9.08 1.33
C TYR A 617 -27.63 9.56 1.83
N GLY A 618 -27.04 8.84 2.79
CA GLY A 618 -25.68 9.15 3.24
C GLY A 618 -25.24 8.51 4.54
N GLY A 619 -23.98 8.70 4.87
CA GLY A 619 -23.40 8.26 6.13
C GLY A 619 -23.53 9.31 7.24
N GLY A 620 -23.45 8.88 8.49
CA GLY A 620 -23.59 9.71 9.68
C GLY A 620 -24.84 9.39 10.49
N ASP A 621 -25.24 10.31 11.37
CA ASP A 621 -26.37 10.13 12.28
C ASP A 621 -27.70 10.44 11.58
N LYS A 622 -28.20 9.48 10.79
CA LYS A 622 -29.46 9.59 10.06
C LYS A 622 -30.68 9.61 11.01
N GLU A 623 -30.55 8.96 12.15
CA GLU A 623 -31.59 8.86 13.18
C GLU A 623 -31.98 10.24 13.73
N LEU A 624 -30.96 11.10 13.96
CA LEU A 624 -31.21 12.48 14.40
C LEU A 624 -32.07 13.28 13.40
N TYR A 625 -31.79 13.15 12.11
CA TYR A 625 -32.53 13.87 11.07
C TYR A 625 -33.88 13.24 10.79
N GLN A 626 -34.01 11.91 10.92
CA GLN A 626 -35.31 11.25 10.82
C GLN A 626 -36.25 11.70 11.98
N GLN A 627 -35.72 11.74 13.22
CA GLN A 627 -36.48 12.26 14.36
C GLN A 627 -36.90 13.72 14.16
N GLN A 628 -36.08 14.54 13.54
CA GLN A 628 -36.44 15.92 13.20
C GLN A 628 -37.57 15.96 12.17
N ALA A 629 -37.54 15.10 11.14
CA ALA A 629 -38.63 14.99 10.17
C ALA A 629 -39.92 14.50 10.82
N ASP A 630 -39.86 13.48 11.67
CA ASP A 630 -40.98 12.89 12.38
C ASP A 630 -41.66 13.92 13.34
N SER A 631 -40.84 14.71 14.04
CA SER A 631 -41.31 15.78 14.93
C SER A 631 -42.05 16.89 14.19
N GLN A 632 -41.85 17.02 12.86
CA GLN A 632 -42.55 17.96 12.01
C GLN A 632 -43.74 17.34 11.26
N GLY A 633 -44.08 16.07 11.53
CA GLY A 633 -45.22 15.36 10.91
C GLY A 633 -44.89 14.83 9.50
N LEU A 634 -43.58 14.66 9.16
CA LEU A 634 -43.15 14.27 7.83
C LEU A 634 -42.73 12.78 7.69
N GLN A 635 -43.05 11.95 8.69
CA GLN A 635 -42.63 10.54 8.76
C GLN A 635 -43.12 9.69 7.58
N ALA A 636 -44.21 10.08 6.91
CA ALA A 636 -44.76 9.36 5.76
C ALA A 636 -44.07 9.72 4.43
N VAL A 637 -43.44 10.90 4.35
CA VAL A 637 -42.94 11.49 3.08
C VAL A 637 -41.45 11.78 3.08
N VAL A 638 -40.77 11.82 4.24
CA VAL A 638 -39.32 12.02 4.33
C VAL A 638 -38.67 10.76 4.90
N ARG A 639 -37.70 10.23 4.16
CA ARG A 639 -36.89 9.07 4.58
C ARG A 639 -35.41 9.41 4.62
N CYS A 640 -34.77 9.20 5.77
CA CYS A 640 -33.35 9.31 5.98
C CYS A 640 -32.68 7.93 5.88
N ASN A 641 -31.96 7.67 4.81
CA ASN A 641 -31.39 6.38 4.47
C ASN A 641 -29.88 6.36 4.75
N GLY A 642 -29.31 5.16 4.95
CA GLY A 642 -27.87 4.94 5.04
C GLY A 642 -27.16 5.18 3.69
N PRO A 643 -25.82 5.00 3.67
CA PRO A 643 -25.06 5.07 2.41
C PRO A 643 -25.48 3.92 1.49
N VAL A 644 -25.45 4.20 0.18
CA VAL A 644 -25.78 3.23 -0.87
C VAL A 644 -24.56 3.02 -1.78
N SER A 645 -24.37 1.79 -2.25
CA SER A 645 -23.30 1.45 -3.20
C SER A 645 -23.63 1.93 -4.62
N ASP A 646 -24.91 1.83 -5.01
CA ASP A 646 -25.42 2.30 -6.30
C ASP A 646 -26.29 3.56 -6.11
N VAL A 647 -25.60 4.71 -6.11
CA VAL A 647 -26.26 6.01 -6.03
C VAL A 647 -26.92 6.39 -7.37
N GLN A 648 -26.42 5.89 -8.49
CA GLN A 648 -26.96 6.16 -9.82
C GLN A 648 -28.39 5.66 -9.96
N ALA A 649 -28.69 4.45 -9.47
CA ALA A 649 -30.07 3.95 -9.45
C ALA A 649 -31.00 4.85 -8.65
N LYS A 650 -30.50 5.56 -7.62
CA LYS A 650 -31.31 6.52 -6.84
C LYS A 650 -31.58 7.79 -7.63
N TYR A 651 -30.59 8.26 -8.41
CA TYR A 651 -30.79 9.40 -9.32
C TYR A 651 -31.81 9.06 -10.41
N LEU A 652 -31.69 7.93 -11.08
CA LEU A 652 -32.57 7.53 -12.18
C LEU A 652 -34.03 7.30 -11.73
N ASN A 653 -34.25 6.92 -10.46
CA ASN A 653 -35.57 6.72 -9.87
C ASN A 653 -36.12 7.97 -9.14
N SER A 654 -35.60 9.14 -9.45
CA SER A 654 -36.02 10.41 -8.86
C SER A 654 -36.26 11.46 -9.95
N SER A 655 -37.11 12.46 -9.66
CA SER A 655 -37.48 13.50 -10.61
C SER A 655 -36.54 14.71 -10.60
N PHE A 656 -35.94 15.03 -9.47
CA PHE A 656 -35.00 16.12 -9.31
C PHE A 656 -34.12 15.93 -8.07
N PHE A 657 -33.00 16.66 -8.05
CA PHE A 657 -32.01 16.62 -6.96
C PHE A 657 -32.09 17.86 -6.08
N ILE A 658 -31.82 17.74 -4.78
CA ILE A 658 -31.79 18.89 -3.87
C ILE A 658 -30.42 18.98 -3.17
N LEU A 659 -29.81 20.17 -3.21
CA LEU A 659 -28.60 20.50 -2.48
C LEU A 659 -28.86 21.62 -1.45
N SER A 660 -28.99 21.23 -0.19
CA SER A 660 -29.26 22.16 0.94
C SER A 660 -28.01 22.58 1.71
N SER A 661 -26.83 22.35 1.14
CA SER A 661 -25.54 22.59 1.83
C SER A 661 -25.34 24.04 2.21
N ARG A 662 -24.77 24.28 3.40
CA ARG A 662 -24.41 25.61 3.88
C ARG A 662 -23.14 26.15 3.23
N PHE A 663 -22.24 25.26 2.85
CA PHE A 663 -20.99 25.53 2.16
C PHE A 663 -20.42 24.25 1.52
N GLU A 664 -19.68 24.41 0.42
CA GLU A 664 -19.04 23.31 -0.33
C GLU A 664 -17.61 23.66 -0.75
N GLY A 665 -16.90 22.74 -1.36
CA GLY A 665 -15.72 23.00 -2.19
C GLY A 665 -16.09 22.92 -3.67
N LEU A 666 -16.42 21.68 -4.11
CA LEU A 666 -17.10 21.38 -5.36
C LEU A 666 -17.94 20.12 -5.09
N PRO A 667 -19.28 20.23 -4.99
CA PRO A 667 -20.14 19.10 -4.56
C PRO A 667 -20.26 18.05 -5.66
N LEU A 668 -19.48 16.95 -5.55
CA LEU A 668 -19.51 15.83 -6.50
C LEU A 668 -20.93 15.27 -6.69
N VAL A 669 -21.71 15.16 -5.63
CA VAL A 669 -23.09 14.65 -5.69
C VAL A 669 -24.02 15.53 -6.55
N LEU A 670 -23.75 16.83 -6.64
CA LEU A 670 -24.47 17.72 -7.55
C LEU A 670 -24.04 17.45 -9.00
N MET A 671 -22.74 17.33 -9.24
CA MET A 671 -22.23 16.98 -10.56
C MET A 671 -22.76 15.63 -11.05
N GLU A 672 -22.81 14.65 -10.16
CA GLU A 672 -23.32 13.31 -10.42
C GLU A 672 -24.84 13.36 -10.77
N ALA A 673 -25.63 14.07 -9.99
CA ALA A 673 -27.05 14.22 -10.24
C ALA A 673 -27.34 14.94 -11.58
N MET A 674 -26.67 16.07 -11.82
CA MET A 674 -26.80 16.83 -13.08
C MET A 674 -26.35 16.02 -14.29
N ALA A 675 -25.24 15.29 -14.19
CA ALA A 675 -24.73 14.42 -15.26
C ALA A 675 -25.71 13.27 -15.61
N ASN A 676 -26.47 12.79 -14.65
CA ASN A 676 -27.55 11.82 -14.87
C ASN A 676 -28.85 12.47 -15.39
N GLY A 677 -28.87 13.79 -15.61
CA GLY A 677 -30.03 14.48 -16.13
C GLY A 677 -31.05 14.91 -15.08
N LEU A 678 -30.70 14.89 -13.79
CA LEU A 678 -31.57 15.43 -12.74
C LEU A 678 -31.40 16.93 -12.60
N PRO A 679 -32.47 17.74 -12.79
CA PRO A 679 -32.38 19.18 -12.53
C PRO A 679 -32.21 19.42 -11.02
N PRO A 680 -31.23 20.25 -10.61
CA PRO A 680 -31.03 20.54 -9.20
C PRO A 680 -31.87 21.73 -8.71
N VAL A 681 -32.32 21.66 -7.46
CA VAL A 681 -32.69 22.82 -6.65
C VAL A 681 -31.62 22.96 -5.56
N ALA A 682 -30.86 24.05 -5.56
CA ALA A 682 -29.70 24.17 -4.71
C ALA A 682 -29.62 25.52 -4.01
N PHE A 683 -29.12 25.55 -2.77
CA PHE A 683 -28.67 26.79 -2.18
C PHE A 683 -27.47 27.33 -2.95
N ALA A 684 -27.45 28.63 -3.22
CA ALA A 684 -26.29 29.37 -3.75
C ALA A 684 -25.23 29.54 -2.65
N CYS A 685 -24.86 28.42 -2.01
CA CYS A 685 -23.88 28.41 -0.94
C CYS A 685 -22.46 28.73 -1.48
N PRO A 686 -21.53 29.19 -0.61
CA PRO A 686 -20.14 29.45 -1.01
C PRO A 686 -19.48 28.20 -1.61
N CYS A 687 -18.84 28.41 -2.75
CA CYS A 687 -18.09 27.47 -3.59
C CYS A 687 -18.93 26.32 -4.18
N GLY A 688 -18.93 26.22 -5.48
CA GLY A 688 -19.44 25.11 -6.27
C GLY A 688 -20.78 25.35 -6.96
N PRO A 689 -21.94 25.46 -6.28
CA PRO A 689 -23.23 25.50 -6.98
C PRO A 689 -23.35 26.60 -8.02
N LYS A 690 -22.82 27.80 -7.73
CA LYS A 690 -22.84 28.95 -8.65
C LYS A 690 -21.88 28.81 -9.85
N ASP A 691 -20.88 27.96 -9.76
CA ASP A 691 -19.96 27.66 -10.85
C ASP A 691 -20.50 26.53 -11.76
N MET A 692 -21.56 25.81 -11.34
CA MET A 692 -22.08 24.65 -12.06
C MET A 692 -23.50 24.86 -12.58
N ILE A 693 -24.34 25.64 -11.88
CA ILE A 693 -25.76 25.82 -12.20
C ILE A 693 -25.96 27.19 -12.88
N HIS A 694 -26.53 27.17 -14.09
CA HIS A 694 -27.09 28.35 -14.76
C HIS A 694 -28.55 28.50 -14.32
N ASN A 695 -28.76 29.40 -13.36
CA ASN A 695 -30.05 29.54 -12.70
C ASN A 695 -31.22 29.80 -13.69
N GLY A 696 -32.24 28.93 -13.62
CA GLY A 696 -33.41 28.95 -14.49
C GLY A 696 -33.24 28.21 -15.82
N GLU A 697 -32.00 27.74 -16.16
CA GLU A 697 -31.72 27.01 -17.40
C GLU A 697 -31.50 25.51 -17.14
N ASP A 698 -30.53 25.17 -16.30
CA ASP A 698 -30.14 23.79 -16.00
C ASP A 698 -30.31 23.44 -14.52
N GLY A 699 -30.92 24.34 -13.72
CA GLY A 699 -31.25 24.15 -12.33
C GLY A 699 -31.78 25.43 -11.69
N ILE A 700 -32.16 25.35 -10.41
CA ILE A 700 -32.68 26.48 -9.62
C ILE A 700 -31.71 26.78 -8.48
N LEU A 701 -31.18 28.02 -8.43
CA LEU A 701 -30.38 28.52 -7.34
C LEU A 701 -31.22 29.36 -6.38
N CYS A 702 -31.24 28.94 -5.13
CA CYS A 702 -31.96 29.61 -4.05
C CYS A 702 -30.97 30.35 -3.12
N GLU A 703 -31.43 31.42 -2.49
CA GLU A 703 -30.62 32.16 -1.50
C GLU A 703 -30.15 31.22 -0.37
N ASN A 704 -28.86 31.27 -0.05
CA ASN A 704 -28.23 30.35 0.90
C ASN A 704 -28.88 30.42 2.29
N GLY A 705 -29.38 29.28 2.78
CA GLY A 705 -30.04 29.12 4.07
C GLY A 705 -31.51 29.60 4.10
N ASN A 706 -32.04 30.14 3.02
CA ASN A 706 -33.44 30.54 2.93
C ASN A 706 -34.35 29.36 2.59
N THR A 707 -34.96 28.76 3.60
CA THR A 707 -35.82 27.59 3.47
C THR A 707 -37.11 27.87 2.69
N GLU A 708 -37.59 29.14 2.67
CA GLU A 708 -38.78 29.54 1.88
C GLU A 708 -38.47 29.49 0.39
N ARG A 709 -37.39 30.15 -0.01
CA ARG A 709 -36.94 30.10 -1.41
C ARG A 709 -36.62 28.69 -1.88
N LEU A 710 -36.05 27.87 -0.99
CA LEU A 710 -35.80 26.45 -1.33
C LEU A 710 -37.11 25.70 -1.57
N ALA A 711 -38.12 25.90 -0.71
CA ALA A 711 -39.44 25.30 -0.88
C ALA A 711 -40.16 25.80 -2.16
N GLU A 712 -40.06 27.10 -2.49
CA GLU A 712 -40.58 27.67 -3.73
C GLU A 712 -39.96 27.02 -4.96
N GLY A 713 -38.63 26.92 -5.02
CA GLY A 713 -37.92 26.27 -6.11
C GLY A 713 -38.27 24.79 -6.26
N ILE A 714 -38.45 24.08 -5.15
CA ILE A 714 -38.93 22.69 -5.14
C ILE A 714 -40.35 22.60 -5.72
N CYS A 715 -41.29 23.44 -5.26
CA CYS A 715 -42.67 23.46 -5.76
C CYS A 715 -42.70 23.77 -7.27
N GLN A 716 -41.89 24.70 -7.74
CA GLN A 716 -41.78 25.03 -9.18
C GLN A 716 -41.45 23.79 -10.03
N LEU A 717 -40.51 22.95 -9.57
CA LEU A 717 -40.18 21.70 -10.28
C LEU A 717 -41.28 20.63 -10.09
N ILE A 718 -41.93 20.58 -8.96
CA ILE A 718 -43.05 19.66 -8.71
C ILE A 718 -44.24 19.95 -9.65
N GLU A 719 -44.58 21.21 -9.81
CA GLU A 719 -45.76 21.67 -10.56
C GLU A 719 -45.56 21.64 -12.09
N ASN A 720 -44.31 21.56 -12.56
CA ASN A 720 -44.00 21.67 -13.99
C ASN A 720 -43.06 20.55 -14.48
N GLU A 721 -43.66 19.42 -14.89
CA GLU A 721 -42.95 18.27 -15.42
C GLU A 721 -42.17 18.58 -16.73
N PRO A 722 -42.71 19.29 -17.73
CA PRO A 722 -41.96 19.70 -18.89
C PRO A 722 -40.69 20.48 -18.53
N LEU A 723 -40.78 21.41 -17.58
CA LEU A 723 -39.63 22.20 -17.11
C LEU A 723 -38.59 21.28 -16.44
N ARG A 724 -39.00 20.33 -15.60
CA ARG A 724 -38.07 19.34 -15.00
C ARG A 724 -37.28 18.59 -16.07
N LYS A 725 -37.96 18.11 -17.09
CA LYS A 725 -37.35 17.35 -18.18
C LYS A 725 -36.39 18.21 -18.98
N GLU A 726 -36.80 19.43 -19.36
CA GLU A 726 -35.95 20.35 -20.11
C GLU A 726 -34.70 20.75 -19.32
N MET A 727 -34.86 21.16 -18.04
CA MET A 727 -33.75 21.50 -17.16
C MET A 727 -32.81 20.31 -16.95
N GLY A 728 -33.34 19.11 -16.76
CA GLY A 728 -32.53 17.91 -16.60
C GLY A 728 -31.67 17.59 -17.83
N GLN A 729 -32.22 17.75 -19.04
CA GLN A 729 -31.45 17.57 -20.27
C GLN A 729 -30.34 18.62 -20.42
N LYS A 730 -30.64 19.88 -20.09
CA LYS A 730 -29.64 20.97 -20.06
C LYS A 730 -28.58 20.72 -18.99
N ALA A 731 -28.96 20.24 -17.80
CA ALA A 731 -28.03 19.87 -16.75
C ALA A 731 -27.02 18.81 -17.20
N ALA A 732 -27.50 17.73 -17.84
CA ALA A 732 -26.63 16.71 -18.43
C ALA A 732 -25.68 17.27 -19.50
N GLN A 733 -26.17 18.19 -20.33
CA GLN A 733 -25.35 18.84 -21.35
C GLN A 733 -24.27 19.73 -20.73
N SER A 734 -24.61 20.53 -19.70
CA SER A 734 -23.66 21.37 -18.97
C SER A 734 -22.56 20.56 -18.28
N MET A 735 -22.85 19.35 -17.83
CA MET A 735 -21.86 18.48 -17.17
C MET A 735 -20.83 17.86 -18.10
N LYS A 736 -21.03 17.89 -19.42
CA LYS A 736 -20.04 17.37 -20.39
C LYS A 736 -18.70 18.09 -20.29
N GLN A 737 -18.68 19.36 -19.93
CA GLN A 737 -17.43 20.11 -19.69
C GLN A 737 -16.61 19.55 -18.53
N PHE A 738 -17.26 18.88 -17.58
CA PHE A 738 -16.63 18.23 -16.41
C PHE A 738 -16.42 16.72 -16.63
N SER A 739 -16.49 16.23 -17.87
CA SER A 739 -16.15 14.84 -18.18
C SER A 739 -14.72 14.51 -17.75
N LEU A 740 -14.46 13.24 -17.44
CA LEU A 740 -13.15 12.81 -17.01
C LEU A 740 -12.08 13.16 -18.05
N GLU A 741 -12.36 12.96 -19.33
CA GLU A 741 -11.45 13.28 -20.43
C GLU A 741 -11.11 14.75 -20.51
N ASN A 742 -12.10 15.65 -20.41
CA ASN A 742 -11.90 17.09 -20.49
C ASN A 742 -11.08 17.62 -19.30
N ILE A 743 -11.37 17.16 -18.10
CA ILE A 743 -10.62 17.55 -16.91
C ILE A 743 -9.21 16.97 -16.94
N MET A 744 -9.04 15.71 -17.37
CA MET A 744 -7.71 15.12 -17.47
C MET A 744 -6.86 15.74 -18.58
N HIS A 745 -7.50 16.26 -19.64
CA HIS A 745 -6.80 17.04 -20.66
C HIS A 745 -6.21 18.34 -20.08
N GLN A 746 -6.95 19.04 -19.20
CA GLN A 746 -6.44 20.23 -18.49
C GLN A 746 -5.27 19.87 -17.57
N TRP A 747 -5.37 18.81 -16.79
CA TRP A 747 -4.28 18.32 -15.94
C TRP A 747 -3.05 17.90 -16.75
N ASN A 748 -3.24 17.20 -17.86
CA ASN A 748 -2.15 16.82 -18.76
C ASN A 748 -1.44 18.06 -19.33
N GLY A 749 -2.20 19.06 -19.77
CA GLY A 749 -1.63 20.33 -20.23
C GLY A 749 -0.78 21.02 -19.16
N LEU A 750 -1.29 21.09 -17.92
CA LEU A 750 -0.55 21.64 -16.78
C LEU A 750 0.74 20.89 -16.49
N PHE A 751 0.70 19.55 -16.45
CA PHE A 751 1.88 18.75 -16.15
C PHE A 751 2.95 18.85 -17.24
N GLN A 752 2.54 18.88 -18.51
CA GLN A 752 3.47 19.08 -19.63
C GLN A 752 4.07 20.49 -19.64
N GLU A 753 3.32 21.52 -19.27
CA GLU A 753 3.84 22.88 -19.12
C GLU A 753 4.93 22.96 -18.06
N ILE A 754 4.67 22.33 -16.89
CA ILE A 754 5.60 22.30 -15.77
C ILE A 754 6.88 21.52 -16.14
N ASP A 755 6.75 20.35 -16.74
CA ASP A 755 7.88 19.50 -17.15
C ASP A 755 8.79 20.24 -18.16
N LYS A 756 8.20 20.88 -19.17
CA LYS A 756 8.93 21.68 -20.15
C LYS A 756 9.67 22.86 -19.53
N LYS A 757 9.09 23.53 -18.54
CA LYS A 757 9.70 24.65 -17.83
C LYS A 757 10.91 24.18 -17.02
N HIS A 758 10.74 23.11 -16.23
CA HIS A 758 11.81 22.54 -15.42
C HIS A 758 12.97 21.98 -16.28
N ALA A 759 12.66 21.38 -17.43
CA ALA A 759 13.68 20.90 -18.37
C ALA A 759 14.52 22.04 -18.99
N LYS A 760 14.01 23.28 -19.03
CA LYS A 760 14.76 24.45 -19.50
C LYS A 760 15.61 25.12 -18.40
N GLU A 761 15.24 24.94 -17.14
CA GLU A 761 15.91 25.53 -15.97
C GLU A 761 16.99 24.58 -15.40
N ALA A 762 16.97 23.27 -15.73
CA ALA A 762 17.97 22.25 -15.38
C ALA A 762 19.12 22.21 -16.42
#